data_5596a7d9bb8068ebb2cfd04b4f87ed93
#
_entry.id   5596a7d9bb8068ebb2cfd04b4f87ed93
#
_cell.length_a   1.000
_cell.length_b   1.000
_cell.length_c   1.000
_cell.angle_alpha   90.00
_cell.angle_beta   90.00
_cell.angle_gamma   90.00
#
_symmetry.space_group_name_H-M   'P 1'
#
loop_
_entity.id
_entity.type
_entity.pdbx_description
1 polymer ?
#
loop_
_entity_poly.entity_id
_entity_poly.type
_entity_poly.pdbx_seq_one_letter_code
_entity_poly.pdbx_strand_id
1 'polypeptide(L)'
;MNRPQHPAQKTFVRLTIAALVMAIAGGASSAPSESISDSVRVTKPTKRQAVSSEGDPSEVIGQRVVSLSLKQMGAWSAVNLRGVDASRTLTFSIRADEEVVAAKLRLAYDYSPALIPELSHFRVLLNERTAMLEGLPKDKGLANAREVNLDPRLFADVNSLRFNLIGHYTRQCEDPFHSSLWLTLSDLSRIELTLAPVSRANDLKYLPAPFFDKRDNGPLRLPFVFASTPSFGTLKAAGVVASWFGLQAGARGAQFPALLNTLPMGNAVLFMQSGDSIDGVRGATGSNISIQPHPTQPHAKLLVVTGSTDDDLARAARAIALINPTLTGQQVNVTKETEAAPRKPYDAPAWVPSDRPVKFGELARLEELRVQGYYPEVARLNYRMAPDLFTWRTPGVPLQLKYRATRLPLHQNSSLNVNLNNNFIDTLALNAPDRNAKEDDRLNLLKTANGAVREESMFLPPYASAGRDQLQLGYFFDVIKQGECASLPPDNLQASIDPESTLDFSGFPRYVALPNLAYFSNIGFPFTRMADLSETAVVLPERPNADELSVYLMLMGRMGEATAYPALRHSVIAAADVEKMADRDLIVIGSATSQNLMTKWAENLPLMQTGGERRVREPVQRWLPTYRWEQKDVQSITRPQGSLTLSGGGDLTTMMAFESPLKAARSVVLLYADKAADLRKISDVLTNPDRVASIQGDFAVVDDKNVEHAKVSETYYLGSLPAMSKVRWFFSDQPLVLGLIGLLASILLAALAYRPLRRVISSRINKSA
;
A
#
# COMPACT_ATOMS: atom_id res chain seq x y z
N MET A 1 -10.23 -67.27 -22.40
CA MET A 1 -9.01 -67.81 -23.01
C MET A 1 -7.84 -66.90 -22.73
N ASN A 2 -6.94 -67.47 -21.97
CA ASN A 2 -5.51 -67.16 -21.79
C ASN A 2 -5.04 -65.73 -21.35
N ARG A 3 -4.74 -65.66 -20.09
CA ARG A 3 -3.55 -65.01 -19.51
C ARG A 3 -2.26 -65.75 -19.94
N PRO A 4 -1.06 -65.14 -19.86
CA PRO A 4 -0.27 -65.18 -18.62
C PRO A 4 0.53 -63.85 -18.33
N GLN A 5 0.65 -63.43 -17.06
CA GLN A 5 1.58 -63.74 -15.97
C GLN A 5 2.95 -63.06 -16.07
N HIS A 6 3.25 -62.38 -14.98
CA HIS A 6 4.47 -61.72 -14.47
C HIS A 6 5.76 -62.55 -14.55
N PRO A 7 6.93 -61.94 -14.32
CA PRO A 7 7.33 -61.77 -12.93
C PRO A 7 8.17 -60.49 -12.58
N ALA A 8 8.17 -60.26 -11.28
CA ALA A 8 8.98 -59.29 -10.54
C ALA A 8 10.47 -59.68 -10.47
N GLN A 9 11.36 -58.69 -10.39
CA GLN A 9 12.69 -58.87 -9.75
C GLN A 9 13.06 -57.61 -8.93
N LYS A 10 13.25 -57.88 -7.64
CA LYS A 10 13.95 -57.04 -6.66
C LYS A 10 15.43 -57.00 -6.96
N THR A 11 16.09 -55.85 -6.79
CA THR A 11 17.52 -55.88 -6.42
C THR A 11 17.85 -54.64 -5.57
N PHE A 12 18.31 -54.90 -4.39
CA PHE A 12 19.05 -54.08 -3.45
C PHE A 12 20.39 -53.67 -4.05
N VAL A 13 20.89 -52.43 -3.85
CA VAL A 13 22.31 -52.20 -3.57
C VAL A 13 22.55 -50.87 -2.83
N ARG A 14 23.29 -50.98 -1.83
CA ARG A 14 23.89 -50.18 -0.79
C ARG A 14 24.67 -48.94 -1.22
N LEU A 15 24.77 -48.02 -0.25
CA LEU A 15 25.75 -46.97 -0.01
C LEU A 15 27.18 -47.24 -0.56
N THR A 16 27.81 -46.16 -1.08
CA THR A 16 29.21 -45.87 -0.72
C THR A 16 29.49 -44.37 -0.85
N ILE A 17 30.05 -43.80 0.22
CA ILE A 17 30.69 -42.50 0.35
C ILE A 17 32.11 -42.62 -0.20
N ALA A 18 32.60 -41.68 -1.00
CA ALA A 18 33.99 -41.27 -0.99
C ALA A 18 34.22 -39.91 -1.64
N ALA A 19 34.85 -39.06 -0.87
CA ALA A 19 35.43 -37.79 -1.27
C ALA A 19 36.66 -38.00 -2.16
N LEU A 20 36.88 -37.10 -3.12
CA LEU A 20 38.26 -36.83 -3.59
C LEU A 20 38.41 -35.37 -4.01
N VAL A 21 39.22 -34.67 -3.26
CA VAL A 21 39.89 -33.39 -3.58
C VAL A 21 41.09 -33.72 -4.44
N MET A 22 41.35 -32.97 -5.53
CA MET A 22 42.69 -32.39 -5.81
C MET A 22 42.70 -31.57 -7.10
N ALA A 23 43.39 -30.48 -6.96
CA ALA A 23 43.77 -29.50 -7.95
C ALA A 23 44.75 -30.06 -9.00
N ILE A 24 44.77 -29.47 -10.19
CA ILE A 24 46.01 -29.28 -10.96
C ILE A 24 45.89 -27.96 -11.73
N ALA A 25 46.92 -27.13 -11.53
CA ALA A 25 47.21 -25.91 -12.26
C ALA A 25 48.01 -26.25 -13.53
N GLY A 26 47.99 -25.37 -14.50
CA GLY A 26 49.10 -25.24 -15.43
C GLY A 26 48.76 -25.14 -16.91
N GLY A 27 49.20 -24.04 -17.52
CA GLY A 27 49.67 -24.06 -18.87
C GLY A 27 49.11 -23.01 -19.82
N ALA A 28 49.79 -21.89 -19.88
CA ALA A 28 49.67 -20.87 -20.91
C ALA A 28 50.11 -21.37 -22.30
N SER A 29 49.45 -20.95 -23.33
CA SER A 29 50.11 -20.74 -24.62
C SER A 29 49.41 -19.66 -25.43
N SER A 30 50.16 -18.65 -25.77
CA SER A 30 49.89 -17.50 -26.59
C SER A 30 50.10 -17.81 -28.07
N ALA A 31 49.28 -17.27 -28.95
CA ALA A 31 49.69 -16.75 -30.25
C ALA A 31 48.58 -15.94 -30.93
N PRO A 32 48.90 -15.00 -31.83
CA PRO A 32 48.24 -13.72 -31.97
C PRO A 32 47.31 -13.68 -33.17
N SER A 33 46.30 -12.81 -33.12
CA SER A 33 45.58 -12.38 -34.31
C SER A 33 45.39 -10.87 -34.34
N GLU A 34 45.62 -10.37 -35.48
CA GLU A 34 45.75 -9.03 -35.97
C GLU A 34 44.67 -8.02 -35.52
N SER A 35 45.17 -6.84 -35.27
CA SER A 35 44.42 -5.60 -35.08
C SER A 35 43.75 -5.13 -36.38
N ILE A 36 42.45 -4.93 -36.34
CA ILE A 36 41.79 -3.96 -37.23
C ILE A 36 41.25 -2.87 -36.33
N SER A 37 41.90 -1.72 -36.36
CA SER A 37 41.52 -0.49 -35.73
C SER A 37 40.44 0.17 -36.58
N ASP A 38 39.21 0.19 -36.10
CA ASP A 38 38.26 1.19 -36.52
C ASP A 38 37.79 1.98 -35.30
N SER A 39 38.23 3.24 -35.30
CA SER A 39 38.01 4.21 -34.27
C SER A 39 36.57 4.72 -34.29
N VAL A 40 35.70 4.08 -33.55
CA VAL A 40 34.42 4.72 -33.16
C VAL A 40 34.64 5.50 -31.85
N ARG A 41 34.76 6.80 -31.97
CA ARG A 41 34.72 7.71 -30.80
C ARG A 41 33.35 7.59 -30.12
N VAL A 42 33.30 6.80 -29.03
CA VAL A 42 32.22 6.85 -28.10
C VAL A 42 32.42 8.12 -27.24
N THR A 43 31.67 9.16 -27.59
CA THR A 43 31.52 10.33 -26.71
C THR A 43 30.82 9.87 -25.43
N LYS A 44 31.51 10.00 -24.29
CA LYS A 44 30.94 9.80 -22.96
C LYS A 44 29.66 10.63 -22.82
N PRO A 45 28.56 10.05 -22.33
CA PRO A 45 27.38 10.84 -22.01
C PRO A 45 27.76 11.83 -20.88
N THR A 46 27.63 13.09 -21.18
CA THR A 46 27.72 14.19 -20.23
C THR A 46 26.74 13.90 -19.10
N LYS A 47 27.23 13.89 -17.86
CA LYS A 47 26.40 13.86 -16.66
C LYS A 47 25.35 14.97 -16.79
N ARG A 48 24.09 14.59 -17.04
CA ARG A 48 22.96 15.48 -16.77
C ARG A 48 22.93 15.68 -15.26
N GLN A 49 23.28 16.86 -14.84
CA GLN A 49 22.98 17.35 -13.53
C GLN A 49 21.50 17.18 -13.27
N ALA A 50 21.16 16.53 -12.15
CA ALA A 50 19.81 16.60 -11.61
C ALA A 50 19.48 18.08 -11.42
N VAL A 51 18.52 18.57 -12.16
CA VAL A 51 17.93 19.88 -11.94
C VAL A 51 17.19 19.75 -10.64
N SER A 52 17.80 20.32 -9.57
CA SER A 52 17.08 20.70 -8.39
C SER A 52 15.89 21.54 -8.83
N SER A 53 14.71 21.24 -8.32
CA SER A 53 13.53 22.07 -8.51
C SER A 53 13.68 23.38 -7.74
N GLU A 54 14.55 24.25 -8.25
CA GLU A 54 14.50 25.67 -7.96
C GLU A 54 13.41 26.26 -8.86
N GLY A 55 12.51 27.01 -8.23
CA GLY A 55 11.33 27.57 -8.86
C GLY A 55 11.64 28.33 -10.14
N ASP A 56 10.87 28.03 -11.18
CA ASP A 56 10.86 28.74 -12.44
C ASP A 56 10.45 30.21 -12.18
N PRO A 57 11.23 31.21 -12.59
CA PRO A 57 10.93 32.63 -12.32
C PRO A 57 9.75 33.22 -13.09
N SER A 58 8.88 32.41 -13.68
CA SER A 58 7.69 32.85 -14.41
C SER A 58 6.38 32.66 -13.66
N GLU A 59 6.38 32.54 -12.33
CA GLU A 59 5.13 32.55 -11.56
C GLU A 59 4.47 33.95 -11.67
N VAL A 60 3.54 34.07 -12.60
CA VAL A 60 2.52 35.11 -12.56
C VAL A 60 1.77 34.94 -11.25
N ILE A 61 1.80 35.94 -10.39
CA ILE A 61 1.27 35.90 -9.03
C ILE A 61 -0.08 35.19 -8.98
N GLY A 62 -0.11 33.99 -8.40
CA GLY A 62 -1.33 33.20 -8.18
C GLY A 62 -1.58 32.03 -9.13
N GLN A 63 -0.79 31.84 -10.19
CA GLN A 63 -0.96 30.67 -11.08
C GLN A 63 -0.01 29.54 -10.64
N ARG A 64 -0.45 28.27 -10.79
CA ARG A 64 0.39 27.09 -10.58
C ARG A 64 0.36 26.16 -11.78
N VAL A 65 1.46 25.49 -12.07
CA VAL A 65 1.54 24.47 -13.11
C VAL A 65 1.47 23.09 -12.47
N VAL A 66 0.52 22.27 -12.93
CA VAL A 66 0.34 20.89 -12.48
C VAL A 66 0.63 19.95 -13.64
N SER A 67 1.50 18.98 -13.43
CA SER A 67 1.78 17.92 -14.40
C SER A 67 1.16 16.61 -13.92
N LEU A 68 0.21 16.05 -14.70
CA LEU A 68 -0.45 14.79 -14.41
C LEU A 68 0.02 13.72 -15.40
N SER A 69 0.66 12.68 -14.90
CA SER A 69 1.02 11.49 -15.67
C SER A 69 -0.21 10.62 -15.96
N LEU A 70 -0.12 9.74 -16.98
CA LEU A 70 -1.19 8.76 -17.23
C LEU A 70 -1.47 7.87 -16.00
N LYS A 71 -0.43 7.55 -15.22
CA LYS A 71 -0.57 6.79 -13.97
C LYS A 71 -1.47 7.51 -12.95
N GLN A 72 -1.30 8.82 -12.78
CA GLN A 72 -2.13 9.64 -11.88
C GLN A 72 -3.57 9.79 -12.37
N MET A 73 -3.80 9.64 -13.69
CA MET A 73 -5.13 9.61 -14.30
C MET A 73 -5.77 8.22 -14.31
N GLY A 74 -5.15 7.21 -13.68
CA GLY A 74 -5.68 5.85 -13.52
C GLY A 74 -5.13 4.80 -14.48
N ALA A 75 -4.09 5.09 -15.26
CA ALA A 75 -3.38 4.07 -16.03
C ALA A 75 -2.36 3.34 -15.14
N TRP A 76 -2.60 2.07 -14.85
CA TRP A 76 -1.72 1.25 -13.99
C TRP A 76 -0.36 0.93 -14.62
N SER A 77 -0.29 0.99 -15.94
CA SER A 77 0.90 0.75 -16.77
C SER A 77 0.79 1.55 -18.05
N ALA A 78 1.76 1.41 -18.96
CA ALA A 78 1.65 1.93 -20.32
C ALA A 78 0.30 1.56 -20.96
N VAL A 79 -0.36 2.51 -21.62
CA VAL A 79 -1.67 2.29 -22.23
C VAL A 79 -1.51 1.59 -23.57
N ASN A 80 -1.95 0.34 -23.65
CA ASN A 80 -1.90 -0.48 -24.84
C ASN A 80 -3.27 -0.47 -25.55
N LEU A 81 -3.32 0.06 -26.76
CA LEU A 81 -4.46 0.01 -27.65
C LEU A 81 -4.24 -1.13 -28.66
N ARG A 82 -5.16 -2.08 -28.76
CA ARG A 82 -5.04 -3.26 -29.63
C ARG A 82 -6.33 -3.54 -30.36
N GLY A 83 -6.24 -3.74 -31.65
CA GLY A 83 -7.38 -4.05 -32.53
C GLY A 83 -7.62 -2.96 -33.58
N VAL A 84 -8.63 -3.18 -34.44
CA VAL A 84 -9.01 -2.27 -35.51
C VAL A 84 -9.53 -0.92 -35.00
N ASP A 85 -10.35 -0.95 -33.98
CA ASP A 85 -10.86 0.24 -33.25
C ASP A 85 -10.67 0.01 -31.76
N ALA A 86 -9.58 0.53 -31.24
CA ALA A 86 -9.23 0.38 -29.84
C ALA A 86 -9.23 1.72 -29.14
N SER A 87 -9.88 1.82 -27.99
CA SER A 87 -9.93 3.05 -27.22
C SER A 87 -9.69 2.83 -25.74
N ARG A 88 -9.08 3.84 -25.10
CA ARG A 88 -8.88 3.93 -23.67
C ARG A 88 -9.23 5.32 -23.20
N THR A 89 -10.09 5.42 -22.20
CA THR A 89 -10.44 6.68 -21.56
C THR A 89 -9.80 6.76 -20.19
N LEU A 90 -9.10 7.85 -19.93
CA LEU A 90 -8.58 8.22 -18.61
C LEU A 90 -9.35 9.45 -18.13
N THR A 91 -9.57 9.54 -16.82
CA THR A 91 -10.31 10.65 -16.23
C THR A 91 -9.44 11.40 -15.23
N PHE A 92 -9.61 12.71 -15.19
CA PHE A 92 -9.00 13.57 -14.18
C PHE A 92 -9.95 14.71 -13.84
N SER A 93 -9.75 15.31 -12.69
CA SER A 93 -10.62 16.37 -12.21
C SER A 93 -9.82 17.65 -11.97
N ILE A 94 -10.50 18.79 -11.96
CA ILE A 94 -9.96 20.09 -11.61
C ILE A 94 -10.58 20.54 -10.30
N ARG A 95 -9.77 21.12 -9.42
CA ARG A 95 -10.24 21.65 -8.14
C ARG A 95 -11.35 22.66 -8.35
N ALA A 96 -12.29 22.70 -7.46
CA ALA A 96 -13.42 23.62 -7.51
C ALA A 96 -13.02 25.10 -7.28
N ASP A 97 -11.84 25.35 -6.75
CA ASP A 97 -11.29 26.67 -6.49
C ASP A 97 -10.20 27.07 -7.50
N GLU A 98 -10.14 26.36 -8.64
CA GLU A 98 -9.18 26.63 -9.72
C GLU A 98 -9.86 26.54 -11.08
N GLU A 99 -9.32 27.30 -12.06
CA GLU A 99 -9.70 27.20 -13.47
C GLU A 99 -8.47 26.99 -14.34
N VAL A 100 -8.65 26.33 -15.49
CA VAL A 100 -7.57 26.11 -16.45
C VAL A 100 -7.40 27.35 -17.32
N VAL A 101 -6.21 27.95 -17.29
CA VAL A 101 -5.86 29.09 -18.16
C VAL A 101 -5.00 28.69 -19.34
N ALA A 102 -4.23 27.61 -19.22
CA ALA A 102 -3.50 27.00 -20.32
C ALA A 102 -3.35 25.49 -20.06
N ALA A 103 -3.31 24.71 -21.14
CA ALA A 103 -3.11 23.27 -21.02
C ALA A 103 -2.30 22.73 -22.21
N LYS A 104 -1.43 21.77 -21.92
CA LYS A 104 -0.54 21.13 -22.89
C LYS A 104 -0.48 19.64 -22.64
N LEU A 105 -0.76 18.85 -23.68
CA LEU A 105 -0.64 17.39 -23.63
C LEU A 105 0.68 16.99 -24.29
N ARG A 106 1.53 16.30 -23.55
CA ARG A 106 2.78 15.70 -24.04
C ARG A 106 2.61 14.20 -24.13
N LEU A 107 2.70 13.68 -25.33
CA LEU A 107 2.55 12.26 -25.65
C LEU A 107 3.89 11.67 -26.07
N ALA A 108 4.17 10.47 -25.56
CA ALA A 108 5.22 9.59 -26.03
C ALA A 108 4.57 8.25 -26.36
N TYR A 109 4.70 7.76 -27.59
CA TYR A 109 4.01 6.56 -28.03
C TYR A 109 4.75 5.83 -29.16
N ASP A 110 4.51 4.54 -29.23
CA ASP A 110 4.97 3.63 -30.27
C ASP A 110 3.77 2.96 -30.93
N TYR A 111 3.89 2.58 -32.18
CA TYR A 111 2.87 1.84 -32.91
C TYR A 111 3.47 0.86 -33.93
N SER A 112 2.64 -0.07 -34.36
CA SER A 112 3.04 -1.11 -35.28
C SER A 112 3.44 -0.54 -36.65
N PRO A 113 4.64 -0.83 -37.15
CA PRO A 113 5.05 -0.44 -38.51
C PRO A 113 4.30 -1.17 -39.64
N ALA A 114 3.53 -2.21 -39.29
CA ALA A 114 2.70 -2.95 -40.23
C ALA A 114 1.37 -2.27 -40.55
N LEU A 115 1.02 -1.19 -39.85
CA LEU A 115 -0.22 -0.45 -40.12
C LEU A 115 -0.18 0.22 -41.51
N ILE A 116 -1.34 0.26 -42.18
CA ILE A 116 -1.52 0.94 -43.49
C ILE A 116 -1.75 2.42 -43.19
N PRO A 117 -0.84 3.34 -43.61
CA PRO A 117 -0.91 4.76 -43.24
C PRO A 117 -2.19 5.48 -43.68
N GLU A 118 -2.72 5.12 -44.83
CA GLU A 118 -3.91 5.76 -45.39
C GLU A 118 -5.20 5.38 -44.69
N LEU A 119 -5.18 4.25 -43.95
CA LEU A 119 -6.35 3.72 -43.25
C LEU A 119 -6.21 3.83 -41.71
N SER A 120 -4.98 4.06 -41.25
CA SER A 120 -4.70 4.02 -39.79
C SER A 120 -4.40 5.41 -39.27
N HIS A 121 -5.00 5.71 -38.11
CA HIS A 121 -4.76 6.98 -37.44
C HIS A 121 -4.90 6.86 -35.94
N PHE A 122 -4.21 7.74 -35.22
CA PHE A 122 -4.31 7.93 -33.81
C PHE A 122 -5.06 9.22 -33.50
N ARG A 123 -6.09 9.11 -32.65
CA ARG A 123 -6.94 10.23 -32.27
C ARG A 123 -6.94 10.40 -30.75
N VAL A 124 -6.86 11.64 -30.29
CA VAL A 124 -7.02 12.03 -28.90
C VAL A 124 -8.19 12.96 -28.76
N LEU A 125 -9.10 12.64 -27.85
CA LEU A 125 -10.28 13.45 -27.56
C LEU A 125 -10.23 13.93 -26.11
N LEU A 126 -10.55 15.22 -25.91
CA LEU A 126 -10.80 15.81 -24.60
C LEU A 126 -12.30 16.10 -24.50
N ASN A 127 -12.97 15.49 -23.52
CA ASN A 127 -14.41 15.64 -23.31
C ASN A 127 -15.21 15.43 -24.61
N GLU A 128 -14.91 14.32 -25.33
CA GLU A 128 -15.49 13.92 -26.61
C GLU A 128 -15.18 14.87 -27.80
N ARG A 129 -14.38 15.91 -27.62
CA ARG A 129 -13.93 16.79 -28.70
C ARG A 129 -12.51 16.40 -29.12
N THR A 130 -12.32 16.28 -30.44
CA THR A 130 -11.02 15.91 -31.00
C THR A 130 -9.98 17.00 -30.75
N ALA A 131 -8.97 16.66 -29.97
CA ALA A 131 -7.83 17.50 -29.64
C ALA A 131 -6.65 17.23 -30.59
N MET A 132 -6.50 16.00 -31.07
CA MET A 132 -5.45 15.60 -32.02
C MET A 132 -5.99 14.48 -32.94
N LEU A 133 -5.62 14.54 -34.18
CA LEU A 133 -5.77 13.45 -35.15
C LEU A 133 -4.46 13.35 -35.95
N GLU A 134 -3.82 12.19 -35.91
CA GLU A 134 -2.54 11.96 -36.58
C GLU A 134 -2.55 10.66 -37.39
N GLY A 135 -2.08 10.71 -38.63
CA GLY A 135 -1.81 9.52 -39.44
C GLY A 135 -0.58 8.77 -38.91
N LEU A 136 -0.49 7.49 -39.21
CA LEU A 136 0.54 6.59 -38.67
C LEU A 136 1.47 6.12 -39.82
N PRO A 137 2.48 6.91 -40.25
CA PRO A 137 3.40 6.54 -41.33
C PRO A 137 4.34 5.41 -40.92
N LYS A 138 4.68 4.52 -41.86
CA LYS A 138 5.47 3.28 -41.59
C LYS A 138 6.87 3.52 -41.04
N ASP A 139 7.49 4.63 -41.42
CA ASP A 139 8.87 5.01 -41.09
C ASP A 139 9.03 5.57 -39.66
N LYS A 140 7.92 5.79 -38.94
CA LYS A 140 7.90 6.44 -37.63
C LYS A 140 7.24 5.60 -36.51
N GLY A 141 7.30 4.28 -36.62
CA GLY A 141 6.61 3.38 -35.65
C GLY A 141 7.10 3.46 -34.20
N LEU A 142 8.33 3.91 -33.96
CA LEU A 142 8.95 3.93 -32.65
C LEU A 142 9.40 5.32 -32.22
N ALA A 143 9.40 5.55 -30.88
CA ALA A 143 9.89 6.76 -30.24
C ALA A 143 9.22 8.06 -30.70
N ASN A 144 7.91 8.01 -30.92
CA ASN A 144 7.15 9.21 -31.29
C ASN A 144 6.91 10.10 -30.08
N ALA A 145 7.08 11.40 -30.26
CA ALA A 145 6.73 12.41 -29.28
C ALA A 145 5.87 13.50 -29.93
N ARG A 146 4.81 13.89 -29.25
CA ARG A 146 3.91 14.97 -29.68
C ARG A 146 3.58 15.89 -28.53
N GLU A 147 3.48 17.16 -28.83
CA GLU A 147 3.01 18.21 -27.95
C GLU A 147 1.75 18.83 -28.56
N VAL A 148 0.66 18.83 -27.81
CA VAL A 148 -0.64 19.33 -28.27
C VAL A 148 -1.12 20.39 -27.28
N ASN A 149 -1.36 21.60 -27.75
CA ASN A 149 -2.01 22.65 -26.95
C ASN A 149 -3.51 22.38 -26.94
N LEU A 150 -4.07 22.36 -25.73
CA LEU A 150 -5.49 22.11 -25.47
C LEU A 150 -6.19 23.43 -25.19
N ASP A 151 -7.39 23.63 -25.74
CA ASP A 151 -8.20 24.83 -25.49
C ASP A 151 -8.73 24.81 -24.05
N PRO A 152 -8.39 25.80 -23.20
CA PRO A 152 -8.86 25.86 -21.82
C PRO A 152 -10.38 25.82 -21.66
N ARG A 153 -11.13 26.32 -22.66
CA ARG A 153 -12.60 26.32 -22.64
C ARG A 153 -13.24 24.94 -22.75
N LEU A 154 -12.47 23.92 -23.12
CA LEU A 154 -12.93 22.53 -23.19
C LEU A 154 -12.93 21.81 -21.85
N PHE A 155 -12.29 22.41 -20.84
CA PHE A 155 -12.19 21.77 -19.52
C PHE A 155 -13.44 21.99 -18.68
N ALA A 156 -13.81 20.97 -17.93
CA ALA A 156 -14.88 20.94 -16.96
C ALA A 156 -14.35 20.50 -15.58
N ASP A 157 -15.21 20.40 -14.58
CA ASP A 157 -14.87 19.90 -13.26
C ASP A 157 -14.27 18.48 -13.29
N VAL A 158 -14.85 17.61 -14.15
CA VAL A 158 -14.34 16.26 -14.43
C VAL A 158 -14.10 16.15 -15.93
N ASN A 159 -12.94 15.70 -16.30
CA ASN A 159 -12.49 15.62 -17.68
C ASN A 159 -12.19 14.19 -18.08
N SER A 160 -12.52 13.86 -19.31
CA SER A 160 -12.19 12.60 -19.97
C SER A 160 -11.18 12.83 -21.08
N LEU A 161 -10.06 12.11 -21.02
CA LEU A 161 -9.06 12.08 -22.08
C LEU A 161 -9.11 10.71 -22.74
N ARG A 162 -9.66 10.62 -23.96
CA ARG A 162 -9.80 9.37 -24.69
C ARG A 162 -8.73 9.27 -25.77
N PHE A 163 -7.99 8.18 -25.72
CA PHE A 163 -7.04 7.75 -26.74
C PHE A 163 -7.71 6.69 -27.59
N ASN A 164 -7.67 6.87 -28.92
CA ASN A 164 -8.31 5.96 -29.84
C ASN A 164 -7.39 5.66 -31.03
N LEU A 165 -7.15 4.38 -31.27
CA LEU A 165 -6.45 3.86 -32.43
C LEU A 165 -7.48 3.31 -33.42
N ILE A 166 -7.47 3.80 -34.64
CA ILE A 166 -8.03 3.09 -35.79
C ILE A 166 -6.84 2.50 -36.53
N GLY A 167 -6.76 1.18 -36.56
CA GLY A 167 -5.61 0.47 -37.12
C GLY A 167 -6.02 -0.56 -38.16
N HIS A 168 -5.39 -0.55 -39.34
CA HIS A 168 -5.59 -1.52 -40.41
C HIS A 168 -4.25 -2.02 -40.91
N TYR A 169 -4.07 -3.34 -41.07
CA TYR A 169 -2.84 -3.94 -41.59
C TYR A 169 -3.01 -4.59 -42.95
N THR A 170 -4.24 -4.78 -43.42
CA THR A 170 -4.56 -5.31 -44.76
C THR A 170 -5.78 -4.60 -45.33
N ARG A 171 -5.91 -4.60 -46.66
CA ARG A 171 -7.07 -4.04 -47.38
C ARG A 171 -8.15 -5.07 -47.68
N GLN A 172 -7.87 -6.33 -47.43
CA GLN A 172 -8.78 -7.44 -47.67
C GLN A 172 -9.24 -8.05 -46.35
N CYS A 173 -9.33 -9.32 -46.26
CA CYS A 173 -9.75 -10.07 -45.13
C CYS A 173 -8.93 -9.75 -43.83
N GLU A 174 -9.44 -8.90 -42.95
CA GLU A 174 -8.72 -8.40 -41.77
C GLU A 174 -9.13 -9.17 -40.50
N ASP A 175 -8.13 -9.66 -39.77
CA ASP A 175 -8.32 -10.17 -38.40
C ASP A 175 -8.27 -9.01 -37.42
N PRO A 176 -9.37 -8.64 -36.74
CA PRO A 176 -9.43 -7.53 -35.81
C PRO A 176 -8.50 -7.67 -34.60
N PHE A 177 -8.00 -8.88 -34.35
CA PHE A 177 -7.09 -9.20 -33.22
C PHE A 177 -5.67 -9.53 -33.69
N HIS A 178 -5.34 -9.24 -34.92
CA HIS A 178 -4.01 -9.52 -35.42
C HIS A 178 -2.94 -8.81 -34.58
N SER A 179 -1.84 -9.49 -34.32
CA SER A 179 -0.73 -8.99 -33.49
C SER A 179 -0.11 -7.69 -34.00
N SER A 180 -0.31 -7.35 -35.25
CA SER A 180 0.14 -6.09 -35.88
C SER A 180 -0.75 -4.88 -35.54
N LEU A 181 -1.90 -5.05 -34.93
CA LEU A 181 -2.83 -3.97 -34.59
C LEU A 181 -2.56 -3.47 -33.16
N TRP A 182 -1.58 -2.57 -33.01
CA TRP A 182 -1.25 -2.02 -31.69
C TRP A 182 -0.69 -0.60 -31.75
N LEU A 183 -0.96 0.14 -30.68
CA LEU A 183 -0.31 1.39 -30.29
C LEU A 183 -0.14 1.40 -28.77
N THR A 184 1.03 1.77 -28.32
CA THR A 184 1.36 1.85 -26.90
C THR A 184 1.73 3.27 -26.51
N LEU A 185 1.01 3.87 -25.56
CA LEU A 185 1.39 5.14 -24.93
C LEU A 185 2.30 4.87 -23.74
N SER A 186 3.45 5.53 -23.74
CA SER A 186 4.42 5.47 -22.65
C SER A 186 3.86 6.16 -21.40
N ASP A 187 4.28 5.70 -20.24
CA ASP A 187 4.07 6.32 -18.92
C ASP A 187 4.73 7.71 -18.78
N LEU A 188 5.64 8.06 -19.70
CA LEU A 188 6.20 9.42 -19.82
C LEU A 188 5.19 10.44 -20.36
N SER A 189 4.07 9.98 -20.94
CA SER A 189 3.01 10.86 -21.40
C SER A 189 2.32 11.54 -20.20
N ARG A 190 2.04 12.84 -20.36
CA ARG A 190 1.45 13.65 -19.31
C ARG A 190 0.67 14.84 -19.85
N ILE A 191 -0.27 15.34 -19.06
CA ILE A 191 -0.92 16.62 -19.28
C ILE A 191 -0.35 17.66 -18.31
N GLU A 192 0.02 18.82 -18.83
CA GLU A 192 0.48 19.97 -18.06
C GLU A 192 -0.64 21.02 -18.07
N LEU A 193 -1.11 21.39 -16.88
CA LEU A 193 -2.21 22.34 -16.68
C LEU A 193 -1.66 23.57 -15.97
N THR A 194 -1.88 24.74 -16.53
CA THR A 194 -1.68 26.01 -15.83
C THR A 194 -3.02 26.42 -15.22
N LEU A 195 -3.07 26.49 -13.90
CA LEU A 195 -4.28 26.72 -13.12
C LEU A 195 -4.23 28.10 -12.48
N ALA A 196 -5.34 28.82 -12.52
CA ALA A 196 -5.54 30.08 -11.82
C ALA A 196 -6.55 29.89 -10.68
N PRO A 197 -6.33 30.52 -9.49
CA PRO A 197 -7.25 30.39 -8.38
C PRO A 197 -8.54 31.17 -8.60
N VAL A 198 -9.66 30.55 -8.24
CA VAL A 198 -10.99 31.16 -8.22
C VAL A 198 -11.39 31.47 -6.79
N SER A 199 -11.75 32.73 -6.52
CA SER A 199 -12.14 33.16 -5.17
C SER A 199 -13.47 32.52 -4.75
N ARG A 200 -13.50 31.97 -3.53
CA ARG A 200 -14.72 31.44 -2.88
C ARG A 200 -15.07 32.22 -1.64
N ALA A 201 -16.34 32.18 -1.25
CA ALA A 201 -16.79 32.80 0.00
C ALA A 201 -16.11 32.12 1.22
N ASN A 202 -15.88 32.92 2.28
CA ASN A 202 -15.36 32.43 3.55
C ASN A 202 -16.50 31.82 4.36
N ASP A 203 -16.80 30.54 4.13
CA ASP A 203 -17.90 29.84 4.80
C ASP A 203 -17.49 28.40 5.11
N LEU A 204 -17.61 28.01 6.37
CA LEU A 204 -17.26 26.70 6.90
C LEU A 204 -18.04 25.55 6.26
N LYS A 205 -19.22 25.82 5.66
CA LYS A 205 -20.02 24.80 4.95
C LYS A 205 -19.26 24.18 3.76
N TYR A 206 -18.23 24.84 3.25
CA TYR A 206 -17.41 24.32 2.15
C TYR A 206 -16.29 23.40 2.61
N LEU A 207 -16.03 23.27 3.94
CA LEU A 207 -15.00 22.37 4.43
C LEU A 207 -15.21 20.94 3.85
N PRO A 208 -14.14 20.29 3.42
CA PRO A 208 -12.72 20.62 3.60
C PRO A 208 -12.14 21.63 2.58
N ALA A 209 -12.91 22.06 1.56
CA ALA A 209 -12.40 23.06 0.60
C ALA A 209 -12.27 24.46 1.26
N PRO A 210 -11.29 25.29 0.87
CA PRO A 210 -10.28 25.08 -0.16
C PRO A 210 -9.02 24.37 0.35
N PHE A 211 -8.94 23.97 1.63
CA PHE A 211 -7.77 23.34 2.24
C PHE A 211 -7.52 21.95 1.67
N PHE A 212 -8.57 21.25 1.28
CA PHE A 212 -8.56 19.99 0.58
C PHE A 212 -9.71 19.91 -0.41
N ASP A 213 -9.43 19.47 -1.65
CA ASP A 213 -10.46 19.14 -2.64
C ASP A 213 -10.31 17.67 -3.08
N LYS A 214 -11.40 16.90 -3.06
CA LYS A 214 -11.42 15.50 -3.57
C LYS A 214 -11.08 15.41 -5.04
N ARG A 215 -11.27 16.49 -5.80
CA ARG A 215 -10.96 16.59 -7.23
C ARG A 215 -9.48 16.85 -7.52
N ASP A 216 -8.66 17.23 -6.53
CA ASP A 216 -7.22 17.35 -6.71
C ASP A 216 -6.61 15.96 -6.99
N ASN A 217 -5.71 15.87 -7.94
CA ASN A 217 -5.07 14.61 -8.34
C ASN A 217 -3.71 14.40 -7.65
N GLY A 218 -3.18 15.40 -6.97
CA GLY A 218 -1.92 15.36 -6.25
C GLY A 218 -2.05 14.98 -4.77
N PRO A 219 -0.94 14.73 -4.09
CA PRO A 219 -0.92 14.57 -2.64
C PRO A 219 -1.30 15.89 -1.96
N LEU A 220 -1.98 15.79 -0.81
CA LEU A 220 -2.30 16.96 0.00
C LEU A 220 -1.03 17.52 0.63
N ARG A 221 -0.75 18.81 0.43
CA ARG A 221 0.24 19.55 1.19
C ARG A 221 -0.44 20.74 1.85
N LEU A 222 -0.64 20.66 3.16
CA LEU A 222 -1.36 21.67 3.94
C LEU A 222 -0.54 22.09 5.15
N PRO A 223 0.05 23.28 5.15
CA PRO A 223 0.82 23.79 6.30
C PRO A 223 -0.06 23.97 7.54
N PHE A 224 0.51 23.60 8.70
CA PHE A 224 -0.04 23.84 10.02
C PHE A 224 0.81 24.88 10.73
N VAL A 225 0.20 25.98 11.14
CA VAL A 225 0.87 27.12 11.73
C VAL A 225 0.51 27.22 13.21
N PHE A 226 1.50 27.43 14.05
CA PHE A 226 1.33 27.70 15.47
C PHE A 226 1.79 29.14 15.73
N ALA A 227 0.87 30.00 16.20
CA ALA A 227 1.15 31.42 16.42
C ALA A 227 2.12 31.66 17.61
N SER A 228 2.15 30.71 18.54
CA SER A 228 3.08 30.69 19.69
C SER A 228 3.63 29.26 19.86
N THR A 229 4.54 29.06 20.82
CA THR A 229 5.03 27.72 21.16
C THR A 229 3.85 26.85 21.61
N PRO A 230 3.53 25.76 20.87
CA PRO A 230 2.32 24.99 21.17
C PRO A 230 2.47 24.16 22.44
N SER A 231 1.42 24.11 23.25
CA SER A 231 1.30 23.13 24.34
C SER A 231 1.08 21.71 23.79
N PHE A 232 1.29 20.67 24.59
CA PHE A 232 0.95 19.30 24.19
C PHE A 232 -0.55 19.11 23.92
N GLY A 233 -1.42 19.89 24.58
CA GLY A 233 -2.83 19.93 24.29
C GLY A 233 -3.14 20.55 22.92
N THR A 234 -2.49 21.65 22.57
CA THR A 234 -2.55 22.27 21.23
C THR A 234 -2.07 21.28 20.16
N LEU A 235 -0.95 20.57 20.41
CA LEU A 235 -0.45 19.55 19.48
C LEU A 235 -1.42 18.40 19.31
N LYS A 236 -2.05 17.93 20.39
CA LYS A 236 -3.12 16.91 20.31
C LYS A 236 -4.27 17.39 19.44
N ALA A 237 -4.75 18.61 19.62
CA ALA A 237 -5.80 19.18 18.77
C ALA A 237 -5.38 19.24 17.30
N ALA A 238 -4.14 19.68 17.02
CA ALA A 238 -3.58 19.68 15.67
C ALA A 238 -3.49 18.28 15.07
N GLY A 239 -3.09 17.27 15.84
CA GLY A 239 -3.05 15.86 15.42
C GLY A 239 -4.44 15.33 15.04
N VAL A 240 -5.49 15.71 15.77
CA VAL A 240 -6.89 15.37 15.40
C VAL A 240 -7.26 15.96 14.04
N VAL A 241 -6.96 17.24 13.81
CA VAL A 241 -7.28 17.91 12.54
C VAL A 241 -6.41 17.34 11.40
N ALA A 242 -5.13 17.08 11.62
CA ALA A 242 -4.26 16.45 10.64
C ALA A 242 -4.74 15.05 10.25
N SER A 243 -5.19 14.25 11.24
CA SER A 243 -5.74 12.91 10.99
C SER A 243 -7.03 12.96 10.17
N TRP A 244 -7.88 13.98 10.40
CA TRP A 244 -9.09 14.19 9.62
C TRP A 244 -8.77 14.59 8.17
N PHE A 245 -7.82 15.48 7.93
CA PHE A 245 -7.39 15.81 6.57
C PHE A 245 -6.69 14.61 5.89
N GLY A 246 -5.91 13.82 6.62
CA GLY A 246 -5.29 12.60 6.12
C GLY A 246 -6.33 11.55 5.69
N LEU A 247 -7.38 11.37 6.48
CA LEU A 247 -8.54 10.56 6.11
C LEU A 247 -9.20 11.06 4.80
N GLN A 248 -9.38 12.37 4.63
CA GLN A 248 -9.96 12.94 3.41
C GLN A 248 -9.03 12.73 2.19
N ALA A 249 -7.72 12.88 2.38
CA ALA A 249 -6.72 12.70 1.32
C ALA A 249 -6.66 11.25 0.83
N GLY A 250 -6.90 10.29 1.71
CA GLY A 250 -6.91 8.86 1.37
C GLY A 250 -5.57 8.39 0.78
N ALA A 251 -5.64 7.54 -0.25
CA ALA A 251 -4.46 6.95 -0.89
C ALA A 251 -3.52 7.96 -1.59
N ARG A 252 -3.96 9.19 -1.83
CA ARG A 252 -3.11 10.26 -2.40
C ARG A 252 -2.00 10.70 -1.46
N GLY A 253 -2.16 10.43 -0.16
CA GLY A 253 -1.24 10.84 0.88
C GLY A 253 -1.39 12.31 1.29
N ALA A 254 -0.85 12.64 2.46
CA ALA A 254 -0.88 13.98 3.02
C ALA A 254 0.42 14.33 3.73
N GLN A 255 0.87 15.56 3.55
CA GLN A 255 1.98 16.17 4.25
C GLN A 255 1.50 17.45 4.95
N PHE A 256 1.89 17.64 6.19
CA PHE A 256 1.50 18.78 7.01
C PHE A 256 2.76 19.48 7.55
N PRO A 257 3.41 20.32 6.73
CA PRO A 257 4.54 21.10 7.21
C PRO A 257 4.14 21.98 8.40
N ALA A 258 4.85 21.85 9.52
CA ALA A 258 4.62 22.68 10.70
C ALA A 258 5.46 23.97 10.59
N LEU A 259 4.85 25.08 10.93
CA LEU A 259 5.49 26.40 10.97
C LEU A 259 5.23 27.06 12.32
N LEU A 260 6.26 27.69 12.87
CA LEU A 260 6.19 28.38 14.14
C LEU A 260 6.25 29.88 13.88
N ASN A 261 5.21 30.60 14.29
CA ASN A 261 5.12 32.06 14.21
C ASN A 261 5.42 32.64 12.80
N THR A 262 5.04 31.96 11.75
CA THR A 262 5.25 32.39 10.36
C THR A 262 4.10 31.87 9.48
N LEU A 263 3.42 32.76 8.74
CA LEU A 263 2.41 32.35 7.77
C LEU A 263 3.08 31.91 6.45
N PRO A 264 2.69 30.76 5.89
CA PRO A 264 3.18 30.32 4.59
C PRO A 264 2.46 31.04 3.46
N MET A 265 2.96 30.86 2.24
CA MET A 265 2.20 31.17 1.04
C MET A 265 1.09 30.14 0.85
N GLY A 266 -0.13 30.58 0.47
CA GLY A 266 -1.29 29.69 0.20
C GLY A 266 -2.16 29.40 1.42
N ASN A 267 -2.99 28.36 1.29
CA ASN A 267 -3.90 27.95 2.33
C ASN A 267 -3.17 27.27 3.50
N ALA A 268 -3.59 27.54 4.73
CA ALA A 268 -3.01 26.93 5.93
C ALA A 268 -4.06 26.70 7.03
N VAL A 269 -3.73 25.81 7.97
CA VAL A 269 -4.46 25.67 9.24
C VAL A 269 -3.65 26.37 10.33
N LEU A 270 -4.29 27.27 11.06
CA LEU A 270 -3.66 28.11 12.09
C LEU A 270 -4.22 27.79 13.47
N PHE A 271 -3.36 27.38 14.40
CA PHE A 271 -3.70 27.17 15.81
C PHE A 271 -3.23 28.36 16.65
N MET A 272 -4.15 28.91 17.43
CA MET A 272 -3.92 30.08 18.26
C MET A 272 -4.57 29.93 19.62
N GLN A 273 -3.92 30.47 20.64
CA GLN A 273 -4.60 30.71 21.91
C GLN A 273 -5.32 32.08 21.88
N SER A 274 -6.30 32.26 22.77
CA SER A 274 -6.98 33.54 22.91
C SER A 274 -5.96 34.64 23.27
N GLY A 275 -5.96 35.68 22.44
CA GLY A 275 -5.01 36.80 22.59
C GLY A 275 -3.77 36.71 21.70
N ASP A 276 -3.46 35.56 21.12
CA ASP A 276 -2.40 35.44 20.11
C ASP A 276 -2.74 36.25 18.86
N SER A 277 -1.70 36.74 18.19
CA SER A 277 -1.82 37.38 16.88
C SER A 277 -0.61 37.07 16.01
N ILE A 278 -0.85 36.89 14.71
CA ILE A 278 0.19 36.67 13.69
C ILE A 278 -0.23 37.39 12.40
N ASP A 279 0.63 38.30 11.91
CA ASP A 279 0.40 39.07 10.67
C ASP A 279 -1.00 39.70 10.55
N GLY A 280 -1.56 40.19 11.67
CA GLY A 280 -2.89 40.82 11.72
C GLY A 280 -4.05 39.88 11.94
N VAL A 281 -3.87 38.54 11.83
CA VAL A 281 -4.84 37.53 12.23
C VAL A 281 -4.87 37.43 13.75
N ARG A 282 -6.06 37.48 14.34
CA ARG A 282 -6.22 37.45 15.81
C ARG A 282 -7.00 36.22 16.25
N GLY A 283 -6.58 35.62 17.36
CA GLY A 283 -7.28 34.52 18.02
C GLY A 283 -8.59 35.00 18.66
N ALA A 284 -9.68 34.31 18.39
CA ALA A 284 -10.97 34.52 19.04
C ALA A 284 -10.96 34.00 20.48
N THR A 285 -11.88 34.45 21.30
CA THR A 285 -12.05 33.93 22.67
C THR A 285 -12.85 32.63 22.70
N GLY A 286 -12.47 31.72 23.59
CA GLY A 286 -13.12 30.42 23.75
C GLY A 286 -12.86 29.46 22.60
N SER A 287 -13.61 28.36 22.56
CA SER A 287 -13.51 27.35 21.50
C SER A 287 -14.14 27.86 20.20
N ASN A 288 -13.31 28.18 19.20
CA ASN A 288 -13.77 28.83 17.98
C ASN A 288 -13.09 28.26 16.73
N ILE A 289 -13.86 28.19 15.64
CA ILE A 289 -13.40 27.80 14.31
C ILE A 289 -13.81 28.90 13.32
N SER A 290 -12.87 29.40 12.53
CA SER A 290 -13.19 30.41 11.51
C SER A 290 -12.37 30.23 10.24
N ILE A 291 -12.93 30.69 9.11
CA ILE A 291 -12.19 30.84 7.84
C ILE A 291 -11.92 32.32 7.66
N GLN A 292 -10.64 32.68 7.62
CA GLN A 292 -10.18 34.04 7.43
C GLN A 292 -9.39 34.18 6.12
N PRO A 293 -9.46 35.34 5.44
CA PRO A 293 -8.60 35.59 4.28
C PRO A 293 -7.13 35.65 4.71
N HIS A 294 -6.23 35.21 3.84
CA HIS A 294 -4.80 35.39 4.08
C HIS A 294 -4.45 36.88 3.97
N PRO A 295 -3.67 37.46 4.90
CA PRO A 295 -3.41 38.91 4.94
C PRO A 295 -2.78 39.50 3.68
N THR A 296 -1.91 38.74 3.01
CA THR A 296 -1.15 39.19 1.84
C THR A 296 -1.55 38.52 0.52
N GLN A 297 -2.47 37.52 0.56
CA GLN A 297 -2.85 36.75 -0.62
C GLN A 297 -4.37 36.67 -0.77
N PRO A 298 -4.95 37.36 -1.77
CA PRO A 298 -6.40 37.52 -1.89
C PRO A 298 -7.17 36.20 -2.06
N HIS A 299 -6.54 35.16 -2.66
CA HIS A 299 -7.19 33.88 -2.97
C HIS A 299 -6.92 32.81 -1.90
N ALA A 300 -5.90 33.00 -1.04
CA ALA A 300 -5.57 32.07 0.02
C ALA A 300 -6.42 32.29 1.28
N LYS A 301 -6.65 31.22 2.02
CA LYS A 301 -7.48 31.20 3.22
C LYS A 301 -6.78 30.48 4.37
N LEU A 302 -7.10 30.94 5.56
CA LEU A 302 -6.65 30.36 6.81
C LEU A 302 -7.84 29.71 7.53
N LEU A 303 -7.74 28.41 7.85
CA LEU A 303 -8.61 27.75 8.80
C LEU A 303 -8.06 28.00 10.20
N VAL A 304 -8.68 28.91 10.93
CA VAL A 304 -8.21 29.35 12.24
C VAL A 304 -8.95 28.58 13.33
N VAL A 305 -8.20 27.86 14.15
CA VAL A 305 -8.69 27.08 15.29
C VAL A 305 -8.18 27.75 16.56
N THR A 306 -9.08 28.28 17.38
CA THR A 306 -8.70 29.01 18.59
C THR A 306 -9.33 28.42 19.85
N GLY A 307 -8.66 28.61 20.98
CA GLY A 307 -9.13 28.22 22.30
C GLY A 307 -8.53 29.08 23.40
N SER A 308 -9.27 29.27 24.48
CA SER A 308 -8.71 29.90 25.68
C SER A 308 -7.92 28.91 26.53
N THR A 309 -8.22 27.61 26.36
CA THR A 309 -7.57 26.48 27.03
C THR A 309 -7.29 25.36 26.03
N ASP A 310 -6.47 24.39 26.41
CA ASP A 310 -6.23 23.17 25.63
C ASP A 310 -7.53 22.37 25.38
N ASP A 311 -8.47 22.40 26.32
CA ASP A 311 -9.78 21.75 26.18
C ASP A 311 -10.64 22.46 25.15
N ASP A 312 -10.57 23.78 25.05
CA ASP A 312 -11.28 24.55 24.02
C ASP A 312 -10.75 24.21 22.62
N LEU A 313 -9.41 24.14 22.47
CA LEU A 313 -8.79 23.70 21.21
C LEU A 313 -9.16 22.26 20.83
N ALA A 314 -9.17 21.37 21.82
CA ALA A 314 -9.57 19.99 21.61
C ALA A 314 -11.05 19.87 21.19
N ARG A 315 -11.94 20.72 21.76
CA ARG A 315 -13.35 20.79 21.39
C ARG A 315 -13.53 21.29 19.96
N ALA A 316 -12.81 22.36 19.56
CA ALA A 316 -12.83 22.87 18.20
C ALA A 316 -12.33 21.83 17.20
N ALA A 317 -11.22 21.15 17.49
CA ALA A 317 -10.66 20.10 16.65
C ALA A 317 -11.63 18.91 16.47
N ARG A 318 -12.29 18.47 17.55
CA ARG A 318 -13.32 17.42 17.47
C ARG A 318 -14.53 17.85 16.63
N ALA A 319 -14.95 19.11 16.72
CA ALA A 319 -16.04 19.65 15.91
C ALA A 319 -15.68 19.61 14.41
N ILE A 320 -14.46 19.99 14.01
CA ILE A 320 -13.99 19.85 12.63
C ILE A 320 -14.04 18.38 12.19
N ALA A 321 -13.56 17.48 13.02
CA ALA A 321 -13.41 16.07 12.65
C ALA A 321 -14.75 15.29 12.59
N LEU A 322 -15.75 15.65 13.41
CA LEU A 322 -16.97 14.86 13.59
C LEU A 322 -18.22 15.51 13.01
N ILE A 323 -18.34 16.83 13.09
CA ILE A 323 -19.57 17.55 12.73
C ILE A 323 -19.37 18.60 11.64
N ASN A 324 -18.23 18.55 10.91
CA ASN A 324 -17.93 19.54 9.87
C ASN A 324 -19.07 19.80 8.87
N PRO A 325 -19.90 18.83 8.45
CA PRO A 325 -21.01 19.10 7.53
C PRO A 325 -22.07 20.04 8.09
N THR A 326 -22.12 20.23 9.41
CA THR A 326 -23.07 21.12 10.08
C THR A 326 -22.52 22.51 10.39
N LEU A 327 -21.20 22.71 10.19
CA LEU A 327 -20.54 23.99 10.39
C LEU A 327 -20.90 24.94 9.23
N THR A 328 -21.39 26.11 9.53
CA THR A 328 -21.83 27.11 8.53
C THR A 328 -21.42 28.53 8.94
N GLY A 329 -21.28 29.42 7.95
CA GLY A 329 -20.83 30.77 8.17
C GLY A 329 -19.29 30.91 8.26
N GLN A 330 -18.84 32.15 8.40
CA GLN A 330 -17.43 32.46 8.45
C GLN A 330 -16.75 31.99 9.76
N GLN A 331 -17.53 31.95 10.85
CA GLN A 331 -17.06 31.67 12.20
C GLN A 331 -18.12 30.94 13.01
N VAL A 332 -17.69 29.98 13.82
CA VAL A 332 -18.54 29.21 14.74
C VAL A 332 -17.89 29.09 16.11
N ASN A 333 -18.63 29.45 17.16
CA ASN A 333 -18.25 29.15 18.53
C ASN A 333 -18.76 27.75 18.92
N VAL A 334 -17.86 26.86 19.28
CA VAL A 334 -18.20 25.48 19.66
C VAL A 334 -18.49 25.43 21.16
N THR A 335 -19.76 25.55 21.51
CA THR A 335 -20.21 25.59 22.93
C THR A 335 -20.51 24.19 23.48
N LYS A 336 -20.88 23.24 22.62
CA LYS A 336 -21.22 21.87 23.03
C LYS A 336 -20.04 20.93 22.81
N GLU A 337 -19.80 20.06 23.80
CA GLU A 337 -18.88 18.94 23.63
C GLU A 337 -19.44 17.97 22.60
N THR A 338 -18.62 17.61 21.62
CA THR A 338 -18.94 16.56 20.66
C THR A 338 -18.18 15.31 21.09
N GLU A 339 -18.87 14.41 21.76
CA GLU A 339 -18.29 13.12 22.17
C GLU A 339 -18.59 12.05 21.12
N ALA A 340 -17.55 11.33 20.75
CA ALA A 340 -17.67 10.07 20.04
C ALA A 340 -17.52 8.90 21.02
N ALA A 341 -18.36 7.89 20.85
CA ALA A 341 -18.22 6.65 21.65
C ALA A 341 -16.81 6.05 21.47
N PRO A 342 -16.21 5.47 22.52
CA PRO A 342 -14.95 4.75 22.40
C PRO A 342 -15.04 3.65 21.35
N ARG A 343 -14.01 3.56 20.51
CA ARG A 343 -13.93 2.53 19.47
C ARG A 343 -13.58 1.18 20.09
N LYS A 344 -14.01 0.12 19.41
CA LYS A 344 -13.59 -1.25 19.77
C LYS A 344 -12.30 -1.60 19.04
N PRO A 345 -11.50 -2.55 19.54
CA PRO A 345 -10.36 -3.05 18.78
C PRO A 345 -10.80 -3.60 17.42
N TYR A 346 -10.04 -3.30 16.37
CA TYR A 346 -10.24 -3.81 15.00
C TYR A 346 -11.51 -3.33 14.28
N ASP A 347 -12.17 -2.29 14.77
CA ASP A 347 -13.39 -1.75 14.18
C ASP A 347 -13.15 -0.55 13.25
N ALA A 348 -11.93 -0.39 12.75
CA ALA A 348 -11.57 0.70 11.85
C ALA A 348 -12.45 0.67 10.58
N PRO A 349 -13.12 1.79 10.20
CA PRO A 349 -14.02 1.81 9.04
C PRO A 349 -13.38 1.42 7.71
N ALA A 350 -12.07 1.64 7.56
CA ALA A 350 -11.32 1.23 6.36
C ALA A 350 -10.96 -0.25 6.34
N TRP A 351 -11.15 -0.97 7.43
CA TRP A 351 -10.74 -2.37 7.53
C TRP A 351 -11.90 -3.31 7.25
N VAL A 352 -11.60 -4.41 6.58
CA VAL A 352 -12.59 -5.48 6.42
C VAL A 352 -12.97 -6.06 7.77
N PRO A 353 -14.26 -6.39 7.99
CA PRO A 353 -14.72 -7.02 9.22
C PRO A 353 -14.05 -8.39 9.40
N SER A 354 -13.74 -8.75 10.64
CA SER A 354 -13.17 -10.04 11.01
C SER A 354 -14.11 -10.90 11.86
N ASP A 355 -15.37 -10.53 11.94
CA ASP A 355 -16.45 -11.21 12.66
C ASP A 355 -17.47 -11.86 11.71
N ARG A 356 -17.41 -11.54 10.42
CA ARG A 356 -18.29 -12.06 9.37
C ARG A 356 -17.59 -12.06 8.00
N PRO A 357 -18.08 -12.83 7.04
CA PRO A 357 -17.69 -12.66 5.64
C PRO A 357 -18.00 -11.26 5.12
N VAL A 358 -17.12 -10.71 4.28
CA VAL A 358 -17.30 -9.44 3.59
C VAL A 358 -17.65 -9.69 2.12
N LYS A 359 -18.69 -9.00 1.63
CA LYS A 359 -19.09 -9.08 0.23
C LYS A 359 -18.25 -8.16 -0.65
N PHE A 360 -18.02 -8.55 -1.90
CA PHE A 360 -17.29 -7.73 -2.87
C PHE A 360 -18.01 -6.40 -3.15
N GLY A 361 -19.35 -6.37 -3.10
CA GLY A 361 -20.11 -5.15 -3.20
C GLY A 361 -19.94 -4.15 -2.06
N GLU A 362 -19.33 -4.57 -0.92
CA GLU A 362 -18.93 -3.67 0.16
C GLU A 362 -17.51 -3.07 -0.09
N LEU A 363 -16.71 -3.70 -0.96
CA LEU A 363 -15.31 -3.32 -1.23
C LEU A 363 -15.13 -2.53 -2.53
N ALA A 364 -15.99 -2.76 -3.52
CA ALA A 364 -15.89 -2.16 -4.84
C ALA A 364 -17.25 -1.78 -5.39
N ARG A 365 -17.28 -0.78 -6.26
CA ARG A 365 -18.50 -0.40 -6.97
C ARG A 365 -18.81 -1.42 -8.07
N LEU A 366 -20.09 -1.52 -8.44
CA LEU A 366 -20.56 -2.48 -9.43
C LEU A 366 -19.87 -2.31 -10.80
N GLU A 367 -19.54 -1.08 -11.17
CA GLU A 367 -18.83 -0.76 -12.41
C GLU A 367 -17.40 -1.31 -12.43
N GLU A 368 -16.74 -1.35 -11.27
CA GLU A 368 -15.37 -1.86 -11.10
C GLU A 368 -15.30 -3.40 -11.17
N LEU A 369 -16.45 -4.07 -10.93
CA LEU A 369 -16.61 -5.54 -11.01
C LEU A 369 -17.05 -6.02 -12.40
N ARG A 370 -17.32 -5.10 -13.34
CA ARG A 370 -17.71 -5.41 -14.72
C ARG A 370 -16.56 -5.11 -15.65
N VAL A 371 -16.38 -6.00 -16.60
CA VAL A 371 -15.37 -5.85 -17.65
C VAL A 371 -16.00 -6.11 -19.00
N GLN A 372 -15.49 -5.46 -20.06
CA GLN A 372 -15.99 -5.59 -21.41
C GLN A 372 -14.86 -5.58 -22.44
N GLY A 373 -15.14 -6.12 -23.61
CA GLY A 373 -14.23 -6.17 -24.74
C GLY A 373 -13.33 -7.42 -24.71
N TYR A 374 -12.57 -7.55 -25.79
CA TYR A 374 -11.70 -8.72 -26.01
C TYR A 374 -10.44 -8.71 -25.14
N TYR A 375 -9.94 -7.53 -24.81
CA TYR A 375 -8.84 -7.30 -23.88
C TYR A 375 -9.35 -6.54 -22.65
N PRO A 376 -10.12 -7.21 -21.80
CA PRO A 376 -10.74 -6.53 -20.65
C PRO A 376 -9.70 -6.11 -19.63
N GLU A 377 -10.02 -5.04 -18.92
CA GLU A 377 -9.22 -4.65 -17.76
C GLU A 377 -9.33 -5.65 -16.63
N VAL A 378 -8.30 -5.69 -15.82
CA VAL A 378 -8.30 -6.50 -14.60
C VAL A 378 -9.21 -5.81 -13.56
N ALA A 379 -10.22 -6.51 -13.08
CA ALA A 379 -11.00 -6.04 -11.93
C ALA A 379 -10.15 -6.10 -10.66
N ARG A 380 -10.10 -4.98 -9.91
CA ARG A 380 -9.25 -4.84 -8.73
C ARG A 380 -10.07 -4.50 -7.50
N LEU A 381 -9.97 -5.35 -6.49
CA LEU A 381 -10.56 -5.10 -5.18
C LEU A 381 -9.45 -4.76 -4.19
N ASN A 382 -9.48 -3.53 -3.68
CA ASN A 382 -8.56 -3.09 -2.65
C ASN A 382 -9.22 -3.23 -1.28
N TYR A 383 -8.53 -3.86 -0.33
CA TYR A 383 -9.02 -3.97 1.03
C TYR A 383 -7.88 -3.84 2.04
N ARG A 384 -8.25 -3.57 3.28
CA ARG A 384 -7.31 -3.47 4.39
C ARG A 384 -7.73 -4.39 5.51
N MET A 385 -6.75 -4.95 6.19
CA MET A 385 -6.98 -5.81 7.34
C MET A 385 -5.86 -5.67 8.36
N ALA A 386 -6.14 -5.95 9.62
CA ALA A 386 -5.09 -6.04 10.61
C ALA A 386 -4.18 -7.25 10.31
N PRO A 387 -2.84 -7.09 10.39
CA PRO A 387 -1.89 -8.13 9.99
C PRO A 387 -1.70 -9.22 11.05
N ASP A 388 -2.48 -9.20 12.13
CA ASP A 388 -2.38 -10.10 13.27
C ASP A 388 -3.32 -11.31 13.20
N LEU A 389 -3.94 -11.58 12.04
CA LEU A 389 -4.69 -12.81 11.82
C LEU A 389 -3.75 -14.01 11.81
N PHE A 390 -3.96 -14.94 12.74
CA PHE A 390 -3.12 -16.12 12.87
C PHE A 390 -3.68 -17.26 11.99
N THR A 391 -3.05 -17.44 10.84
CA THR A 391 -3.48 -18.38 9.79
C THR A 391 -2.62 -19.65 9.73
N TRP A 392 -1.75 -19.87 10.71
CA TRP A 392 -0.85 -21.01 10.76
C TRP A 392 -1.59 -22.35 10.70
N ARG A 393 -1.16 -23.22 9.77
CA ARG A 393 -1.78 -24.52 9.48
C ARG A 393 -3.24 -24.44 9.00
N THR A 394 -3.67 -23.29 8.51
CA THR A 394 -4.92 -23.19 7.77
C THR A 394 -4.64 -23.17 6.26
N PRO A 395 -5.57 -23.57 5.41
CA PRO A 395 -5.39 -23.46 3.97
C PRO A 395 -5.33 -22.00 3.49
N GLY A 396 -5.72 -21.05 4.31
CA GLY A 396 -5.76 -19.62 4.01
C GLY A 396 -7.14 -19.01 4.27
N VAL A 397 -7.34 -17.80 3.76
CA VAL A 397 -8.61 -17.05 3.88
C VAL A 397 -9.60 -17.60 2.85
N PRO A 398 -10.79 -18.08 3.26
CA PRO A 398 -11.81 -18.57 2.34
C PRO A 398 -12.28 -17.47 1.39
N LEU A 399 -12.27 -17.77 0.10
CA LEU A 399 -12.82 -16.96 -0.96
C LEU A 399 -13.92 -17.77 -1.67
N GLN A 400 -15.14 -17.23 -1.67
CA GLN A 400 -16.24 -17.73 -2.51
C GLN A 400 -16.42 -16.76 -3.66
N LEU A 401 -15.99 -17.17 -4.84
CA LEU A 401 -16.00 -16.34 -6.03
C LEU A 401 -17.19 -16.73 -6.93
N LYS A 402 -18.09 -15.77 -7.16
CA LYS A 402 -19.20 -15.88 -8.11
C LYS A 402 -18.90 -14.99 -9.30
N TYR A 403 -18.96 -15.54 -10.50
CA TYR A 403 -18.61 -14.80 -11.71
C TYR A 403 -19.43 -15.25 -12.91
N ARG A 404 -19.46 -14.40 -13.93
CA ARG A 404 -20.17 -14.64 -15.21
C ARG A 404 -19.29 -14.19 -16.36
N ALA A 405 -19.48 -14.85 -17.50
CA ALA A 405 -18.93 -14.41 -18.78
C ALA A 405 -19.98 -14.67 -19.87
N THR A 406 -19.96 -13.85 -20.92
CA THR A 406 -20.82 -14.04 -22.10
C THR A 406 -20.59 -15.45 -22.67
N ARG A 407 -21.68 -16.14 -23.04
CA ARG A 407 -21.60 -17.45 -23.69
C ARG A 407 -21.18 -17.28 -25.14
N LEU A 408 -19.92 -17.52 -25.40
CA LEU A 408 -19.33 -17.56 -26.73
C LEU A 408 -18.62 -18.89 -26.95
N PRO A 409 -18.40 -19.29 -28.20
CA PRO A 409 -17.49 -20.37 -28.49
C PRO A 409 -16.06 -19.95 -28.10
N LEU A 410 -15.63 -20.39 -26.93
CA LEU A 410 -14.31 -20.11 -26.38
C LEU A 410 -13.41 -21.33 -26.46
N HIS A 411 -12.15 -21.14 -26.78
CA HIS A 411 -11.12 -22.16 -26.64
C HIS A 411 -10.88 -22.53 -25.19
N GLN A 412 -10.28 -23.69 -24.95
CA GLN A 412 -9.99 -24.21 -23.62
C GLN A 412 -9.08 -23.31 -22.78
N ASN A 413 -8.32 -22.43 -23.42
CA ASN A 413 -7.40 -21.48 -22.75
C ASN A 413 -8.13 -20.27 -22.14
N SER A 414 -9.41 -20.05 -22.45
CA SER A 414 -10.17 -18.95 -21.88
C SER A 414 -10.34 -19.11 -20.37
N SER A 415 -9.96 -18.11 -19.62
CA SER A 415 -9.80 -18.22 -18.17
C SER A 415 -10.09 -16.93 -17.39
N LEU A 416 -10.36 -17.11 -16.11
CA LEU A 416 -10.33 -16.05 -15.11
C LEU A 416 -9.11 -16.30 -14.20
N ASN A 417 -8.14 -15.42 -14.25
CA ASN A 417 -6.94 -15.48 -13.43
C ASN A 417 -7.16 -14.73 -12.13
N VAL A 418 -6.82 -15.37 -11.02
CA VAL A 418 -6.92 -14.81 -9.67
C VAL A 418 -5.51 -14.53 -9.15
N ASN A 419 -5.21 -13.27 -8.86
CA ASN A 419 -3.93 -12.86 -8.27
C ASN A 419 -4.19 -12.08 -6.96
N LEU A 420 -3.25 -12.17 -6.03
CA LEU A 420 -3.24 -11.37 -4.80
C LEU A 420 -1.91 -10.62 -4.73
N ASN A 421 -1.95 -9.29 -4.70
CA ASN A 421 -0.76 -8.44 -4.67
C ASN A 421 0.25 -8.77 -5.79
N ASN A 422 -0.24 -8.98 -7.01
CA ASN A 422 0.51 -9.44 -8.20
C ASN A 422 1.08 -10.86 -8.11
N ASN A 423 0.81 -11.61 -7.04
CA ASN A 423 1.17 -13.01 -6.95
C ASN A 423 0.04 -13.88 -7.49
N PHE A 424 0.36 -14.78 -8.40
CA PHE A 424 -0.60 -15.73 -8.97
C PHE A 424 -1.12 -16.69 -7.89
N ILE A 425 -2.44 -16.87 -7.84
CA ILE A 425 -3.11 -17.77 -6.92
C ILE A 425 -3.69 -18.95 -7.68
N ASP A 426 -4.57 -18.69 -8.67
CA ASP A 426 -5.25 -19.75 -9.41
C ASP A 426 -5.75 -19.27 -10.78
N THR A 427 -6.09 -20.21 -11.63
CA THR A 427 -6.73 -19.99 -12.94
C THR A 427 -7.99 -20.83 -13.09
N LEU A 428 -9.11 -20.16 -13.32
CA LEU A 428 -10.43 -20.77 -13.50
C LEU A 428 -10.79 -20.82 -14.99
N ALA A 429 -10.96 -22.02 -15.55
CA ALA A 429 -11.31 -22.17 -16.94
C ALA A 429 -12.74 -21.72 -17.21
N LEU A 430 -12.96 -20.80 -18.19
CA LEU A 430 -14.29 -20.26 -18.51
C LEU A 430 -15.19 -21.23 -19.26
N ASN A 431 -14.65 -22.26 -19.88
CA ASN A 431 -15.41 -23.29 -20.62
C ASN A 431 -15.52 -24.64 -19.89
N ALA A 432 -14.97 -24.77 -18.69
CA ALA A 432 -15.15 -25.99 -17.90
C ALA A 432 -16.61 -26.16 -17.51
N PRO A 433 -17.12 -27.43 -17.44
CA PRO A 433 -18.45 -27.67 -16.89
C PRO A 433 -18.49 -27.20 -15.44
N ASP A 434 -19.61 -26.56 -15.06
CA ASP A 434 -19.81 -26.10 -13.69
C ASP A 434 -19.80 -27.33 -12.74
N ARG A 435 -18.81 -27.34 -11.83
CA ARG A 435 -18.64 -28.44 -10.87
C ARG A 435 -19.75 -28.50 -9.82
N ASN A 436 -20.41 -27.36 -9.60
CA ASN A 436 -21.44 -27.19 -8.57
C ASN A 436 -22.86 -27.05 -9.14
N ALA A 437 -23.03 -27.13 -10.48
CA ALA A 437 -24.35 -27.07 -11.10
C ALA A 437 -25.23 -28.22 -10.61
N LYS A 438 -26.30 -27.90 -9.89
CA LYS A 438 -27.37 -28.88 -9.58
C LYS A 438 -27.97 -29.38 -10.88
N GLU A 439 -28.37 -30.63 -10.89
CA GLU A 439 -28.94 -31.33 -12.08
C GLU A 439 -30.13 -30.56 -12.70
N ASP A 440 -30.91 -29.84 -11.89
CA ASP A 440 -32.00 -28.95 -12.30
C ASP A 440 -31.56 -27.74 -13.13
N ASP A 441 -30.34 -27.20 -12.91
CA ASP A 441 -29.80 -26.07 -13.67
C ASP A 441 -29.34 -26.49 -15.08
N ARG A 442 -29.04 -27.75 -15.31
CA ARG A 442 -28.68 -28.29 -16.63
C ARG A 442 -29.88 -28.34 -17.61
N LEU A 443 -31.09 -28.37 -17.08
CA LEU A 443 -32.34 -28.36 -17.87
C LEU A 443 -32.85 -26.95 -18.17
N ASN A 444 -32.33 -25.93 -17.52
CA ASN A 444 -32.69 -24.52 -17.71
C ASN A 444 -31.96 -23.84 -18.88
N LEU A 445 -31.91 -24.52 -20.05
CA LEU A 445 -31.34 -23.99 -21.30
C LEU A 445 -32.01 -22.72 -21.81
N LEU A 446 -33.12 -22.28 -21.22
CA LEU A 446 -33.88 -21.10 -21.63
C LEU A 446 -33.77 -19.90 -20.67
N LYS A 447 -33.08 -20.03 -19.55
CA LYS A 447 -32.89 -18.92 -18.61
C LYS A 447 -31.50 -18.33 -18.73
N THR A 448 -31.43 -17.23 -19.40
CA THR A 448 -30.44 -16.17 -19.40
C THR A 448 -29.56 -16.06 -20.66
N ALA A 449 -29.87 -15.05 -21.45
CA ALA A 449 -28.96 -14.46 -22.45
C ALA A 449 -27.62 -13.99 -21.87
N ASN A 450 -27.48 -13.92 -20.56
CA ASN A 450 -26.36 -13.30 -19.82
C ASN A 450 -25.40 -14.30 -19.14
N GLY A 451 -25.26 -15.53 -19.64
CA GLY A 451 -24.34 -16.49 -19.05
C GLY A 451 -24.78 -17.04 -17.67
N ALA A 452 -24.48 -18.30 -17.37
CA ALA A 452 -24.73 -18.86 -16.03
C ALA A 452 -23.77 -18.28 -15.01
N VAL A 453 -24.24 -18.04 -13.78
CA VAL A 453 -23.37 -17.73 -12.65
C VAL A 453 -22.57 -18.99 -12.34
N ARG A 454 -21.27 -18.84 -12.24
CA ARG A 454 -20.36 -19.89 -11.76
C ARG A 454 -19.93 -19.53 -10.35
N GLU A 455 -19.79 -20.52 -9.51
CA GLU A 455 -19.36 -20.37 -8.12
C GLU A 455 -18.19 -21.31 -7.87
N GLU A 456 -17.08 -20.74 -7.44
CA GLU A 456 -15.85 -21.44 -7.08
C GLU A 456 -15.41 -21.05 -5.67
N SER A 457 -14.97 -22.08 -4.92
CA SER A 457 -14.46 -21.91 -3.56
C SER A 457 -12.96 -22.18 -3.56
N MET A 458 -12.18 -21.21 -3.07
CA MET A 458 -10.73 -21.32 -2.98
C MET A 458 -10.23 -20.65 -1.71
N PHE A 459 -8.92 -20.74 -1.46
CA PHE A 459 -8.27 -20.10 -0.32
C PHE A 459 -7.21 -19.11 -0.78
N LEU A 460 -7.23 -17.89 -0.23
CA LEU A 460 -6.16 -16.94 -0.42
C LEU A 460 -5.01 -17.25 0.55
N PRO A 461 -3.77 -17.39 0.05
CA PRO A 461 -2.64 -17.72 0.91
C PRO A 461 -2.38 -16.59 1.92
N PRO A 462 -2.18 -16.92 3.20
CA PRO A 462 -2.03 -15.92 4.26
C PRO A 462 -0.71 -15.13 4.19
N TYR A 463 0.31 -15.69 3.54
CA TYR A 463 1.63 -15.07 3.44
C TYR A 463 1.70 -13.87 2.49
N ALA A 464 0.64 -13.64 1.71
CA ALA A 464 0.61 -12.56 0.72
C ALA A 464 0.11 -11.22 1.30
N SER A 465 -0.36 -11.16 2.56
CA SER A 465 -0.94 -9.96 3.15
C SER A 465 0.06 -9.15 4.00
N ALA A 466 0.12 -7.85 3.72
CA ALA A 466 0.86 -6.86 4.52
C ALA A 466 -0.07 -5.82 5.17
N GLY A 467 -1.37 -6.09 5.22
CA GLY A 467 -2.39 -5.20 5.79
C GLY A 467 -3.07 -4.29 4.78
N ARG A 468 -2.47 -4.07 3.60
CA ARG A 468 -3.10 -3.48 2.41
C ARG A 468 -2.98 -4.48 1.28
N ASP A 469 -4.10 -4.95 0.80
CA ASP A 469 -4.14 -6.01 -0.17
C ASP A 469 -4.98 -5.62 -1.39
N GLN A 470 -4.59 -6.16 -2.53
CA GLN A 470 -5.31 -6.01 -3.79
C GLN A 470 -5.56 -7.38 -4.41
N LEU A 471 -6.82 -7.80 -4.43
CA LEU A 471 -7.26 -8.96 -5.21
C LEU A 471 -7.49 -8.53 -6.66
N GLN A 472 -6.85 -9.22 -7.59
CA GLN A 472 -6.87 -8.93 -9.01
C GLN A 472 -7.51 -10.09 -9.76
N LEU A 473 -8.58 -9.78 -10.51
CA LEU A 473 -9.39 -10.75 -11.23
C LEU A 473 -9.35 -10.40 -12.73
N GLY A 474 -8.54 -11.15 -13.48
CA GLY A 474 -8.25 -10.86 -14.88
C GLY A 474 -8.87 -11.91 -15.81
N TYR A 475 -9.85 -11.50 -16.63
CA TYR A 475 -10.41 -12.35 -17.66
C TYR A 475 -9.50 -12.41 -18.88
N PHE A 476 -9.33 -13.61 -19.42
CA PHE A 476 -8.69 -13.87 -20.70
C PHE A 476 -9.66 -14.62 -21.60
N PHE A 477 -9.96 -14.05 -22.78
CA PHE A 477 -10.87 -14.65 -23.75
C PHE A 477 -10.09 -15.11 -24.97
N ASP A 478 -10.12 -16.41 -25.24
CA ASP A 478 -9.64 -17.02 -26.46
C ASP A 478 -10.86 -17.46 -27.27
N VAL A 479 -11.31 -16.60 -28.20
CA VAL A 479 -12.54 -16.79 -28.98
C VAL A 479 -12.24 -17.66 -30.19
N ILE A 480 -13.08 -18.67 -30.45
CA ILE A 480 -12.98 -19.53 -31.64
C ILE A 480 -13.35 -18.72 -32.89
N LYS A 481 -12.39 -18.55 -33.79
CA LYS A 481 -12.59 -17.87 -35.05
C LYS A 481 -13.42 -18.74 -36.00
N GLN A 482 -14.37 -18.13 -36.70
CA GLN A 482 -15.19 -18.82 -37.70
C GLN A 482 -14.81 -18.30 -39.09
N GLY A 483 -14.31 -19.20 -39.98
CA GLY A 483 -13.95 -18.87 -41.36
C GLY A 483 -12.54 -18.30 -41.57
N GLU A 484 -12.17 -18.08 -42.82
CA GLU A 484 -10.85 -17.55 -43.20
C GLU A 484 -10.67 -16.08 -42.83
N CYS A 485 -11.73 -15.30 -42.87
CA CYS A 485 -11.79 -13.94 -42.38
C CYS A 485 -12.33 -13.99 -40.95
N ALA A 486 -11.52 -13.64 -39.98
CA ALA A 486 -11.99 -13.54 -38.59
C ALA A 486 -13.19 -12.60 -38.52
N SER A 487 -14.31 -13.11 -38.05
CA SER A 487 -15.48 -12.28 -37.77
C SER A 487 -15.10 -11.18 -36.78
N LEU A 488 -15.73 -10.02 -36.89
CA LEU A 488 -15.62 -8.96 -35.87
C LEU A 488 -15.90 -9.56 -34.50
N PRO A 489 -15.12 -9.21 -33.48
CA PRO A 489 -15.42 -9.62 -32.14
C PRO A 489 -16.81 -9.14 -31.78
N PRO A 490 -17.58 -9.94 -31.05
CA PRO A 490 -18.87 -9.48 -30.57
C PRO A 490 -18.65 -8.28 -29.66
N ASP A 491 -19.22 -7.12 -30.04
CA ASP A 491 -19.18 -5.88 -29.24
C ASP A 491 -19.76 -6.05 -27.85
N ASN A 492 -20.48 -7.15 -27.63
CA ASN A 492 -21.16 -7.49 -26.39
C ASN A 492 -20.38 -8.49 -25.51
N LEU A 493 -19.08 -8.72 -25.80
CA LEU A 493 -18.24 -9.55 -24.93
C LEU A 493 -18.11 -8.89 -23.55
N GLN A 494 -18.80 -9.45 -22.59
CA GLN A 494 -18.89 -8.92 -21.22
C GLN A 494 -18.63 -10.04 -20.20
N ALA A 495 -18.01 -9.65 -19.11
CA ALA A 495 -17.90 -10.49 -17.92
C ALA A 495 -18.06 -9.65 -16.67
N SER A 496 -18.42 -10.31 -15.59
CA SER A 496 -18.57 -9.64 -14.30
C SER A 496 -18.25 -10.57 -13.15
N ILE A 497 -17.71 -9.99 -12.10
CA ILE A 497 -17.66 -10.61 -10.78
C ILE A 497 -18.95 -10.24 -10.06
N ASP A 498 -19.57 -11.22 -9.43
CA ASP A 498 -20.81 -10.99 -8.68
C ASP A 498 -20.48 -10.27 -7.37
N PRO A 499 -21.18 -9.16 -7.03
CA PRO A 499 -20.97 -8.44 -5.77
C PRO A 499 -21.29 -9.28 -4.52
N GLU A 500 -22.01 -10.40 -4.66
CA GLU A 500 -22.26 -11.37 -3.58
C GLU A 500 -21.10 -12.36 -3.38
N SER A 501 -20.01 -12.28 -4.15
CA SER A 501 -18.76 -12.98 -3.83
C SER A 501 -18.24 -12.55 -2.46
N THR A 502 -17.65 -13.47 -1.71
CA THR A 502 -17.23 -13.17 -0.33
C THR A 502 -15.81 -13.56 -0.02
N LEU A 503 -15.18 -12.75 0.84
CA LEU A 503 -13.95 -13.06 1.58
C LEU A 503 -14.31 -13.26 3.05
N ASP A 504 -13.82 -14.33 3.67
CA ASP A 504 -14.12 -14.64 5.05
C ASP A 504 -12.87 -14.58 5.94
N PHE A 505 -12.76 -13.50 6.71
CA PHE A 505 -11.69 -13.30 7.68
C PHE A 505 -12.10 -13.70 9.10
N SER A 506 -13.29 -14.27 9.27
CA SER A 506 -13.80 -14.68 10.58
C SER A 506 -13.16 -15.99 11.07
N GLY A 507 -13.17 -16.17 12.39
CA GLY A 507 -12.70 -17.42 12.98
C GLY A 507 -11.18 -17.56 13.15
N PHE A 508 -10.37 -16.60 12.66
CA PHE A 508 -8.93 -16.62 12.90
C PHE A 508 -8.59 -15.97 14.24
N PRO A 509 -7.74 -16.60 15.08
CA PRO A 509 -7.23 -15.97 16.29
C PRO A 509 -6.36 -14.75 15.93
N ARG A 510 -6.26 -13.81 16.86
CA ARG A 510 -5.37 -12.65 16.77
C ARG A 510 -4.05 -12.96 17.47
N TYR A 511 -2.97 -13.11 16.70
CA TYR A 511 -1.65 -13.39 17.23
C TYR A 511 -0.57 -13.12 16.19
N VAL A 512 0.34 -12.21 16.50
CA VAL A 512 1.37 -11.76 15.56
C VAL A 512 2.71 -11.58 16.24
N ALA A 513 3.78 -11.89 15.50
CA ALA A 513 5.15 -11.63 15.91
C ALA A 513 5.52 -10.16 15.62
N LEU A 514 6.00 -9.47 16.63
CA LEU A 514 6.49 -8.10 16.57
C LEU A 514 7.93 -8.06 17.13
N PRO A 515 8.71 -7.01 16.88
CA PRO A 515 8.40 -5.81 16.13
C PRO A 515 8.45 -6.03 14.61
N ASN A 516 7.70 -5.23 13.85
CA ASN A 516 7.67 -5.27 12.40
C ASN A 516 7.34 -3.89 11.80
N LEU A 517 8.32 -3.23 11.21
CA LEU A 517 8.17 -1.91 10.60
C LEU A 517 7.29 -1.92 9.33
N ALA A 518 7.18 -3.06 8.62
CA ALA A 518 6.30 -3.16 7.47
C ALA A 518 4.81 -2.98 7.87
N TYR A 519 4.40 -3.52 9.00
CA TYR A 519 3.04 -3.33 9.50
C TYR A 519 2.78 -1.88 9.93
N PHE A 520 3.77 -1.26 10.57
CA PHE A 520 3.69 0.15 10.94
C PHE A 520 3.62 1.06 9.70
N SER A 521 4.51 0.85 8.74
CA SER A 521 4.60 1.70 7.55
C SER A 521 3.41 1.56 6.62
N ASN A 522 2.79 0.37 6.51
CA ASN A 522 1.64 0.14 5.65
C ASN A 522 0.31 0.63 6.24
N ILE A 523 0.01 0.30 7.48
CA ILE A 523 -1.30 0.57 8.10
C ILE A 523 -1.22 1.13 9.51
N GLY A 524 -0.03 1.48 10.01
CA GLY A 524 0.16 2.02 11.36
C GLY A 524 -0.02 0.99 12.49
N PHE A 525 -0.03 -0.32 12.20
CA PHE A 525 -0.20 -1.34 13.22
C PHE A 525 1.08 -1.52 14.08
N PRO A 526 0.98 -1.69 15.40
CA PRO A 526 -0.23 -1.94 16.23
C PRO A 526 -0.99 -0.70 16.71
N PHE A 527 -0.50 0.51 16.47
CA PHE A 527 -1.07 1.78 16.96
C PHE A 527 -2.52 1.99 16.48
N THR A 528 -2.86 1.54 15.29
CA THR A 528 -4.18 1.65 14.68
C THR A 528 -5.16 0.55 15.09
N ARG A 529 -4.78 -0.34 15.99
CA ARG A 529 -5.68 -1.39 16.54
C ARG A 529 -6.97 -0.80 17.10
N MET A 530 -6.87 0.35 17.76
CA MET A 530 -8.01 1.20 18.11
C MET A 530 -8.08 2.32 17.08
N ALA A 531 -9.18 2.41 16.32
CA ALA A 531 -9.31 3.37 15.24
C ALA A 531 -9.19 4.84 15.71
N ASP A 532 -9.57 5.14 16.93
CA ASP A 532 -9.45 6.46 17.58
C ASP A 532 -8.10 6.72 18.24
N LEU A 533 -7.15 5.78 18.11
CA LEU A 533 -5.82 5.77 18.72
C LEU A 533 -5.82 5.89 20.25
N SER A 534 -6.86 5.38 20.93
CA SER A 534 -6.98 5.48 22.40
C SER A 534 -5.89 4.73 23.17
N GLU A 535 -5.21 3.77 22.55
CA GLU A 535 -4.08 3.03 23.14
C GLU A 535 -2.71 3.52 22.65
N THR A 536 -2.64 4.67 21.95
CA THR A 536 -1.42 5.22 21.37
C THR A 536 -1.02 6.52 22.07
N ALA A 537 0.28 6.64 22.38
CA ALA A 537 0.87 7.91 22.80
C ALA A 537 2.04 8.29 21.89
N VAL A 538 2.07 9.56 21.48
CA VAL A 538 3.20 10.13 20.76
C VAL A 538 4.07 10.89 21.76
N VAL A 539 5.34 10.55 21.78
CA VAL A 539 6.35 11.14 22.66
C VAL A 539 7.21 12.08 21.84
N LEU A 540 7.14 13.35 22.15
CA LEU A 540 7.92 14.41 21.53
C LEU A 540 9.00 14.94 22.49
N PRO A 541 10.01 15.66 22.00
CA PRO A 541 10.90 16.42 22.85
C PRO A 541 10.12 17.46 23.65
N GLU A 542 10.70 17.97 24.76
CA GLU A 542 10.07 18.98 25.59
C GLU A 542 9.78 20.29 24.84
N ARG A 543 10.60 20.60 23.86
CA ARG A 543 10.46 21.74 22.95
C ARG A 543 10.66 21.25 21.53
N PRO A 544 9.62 20.67 20.91
CA PRO A 544 9.73 20.15 19.55
C PRO A 544 9.92 21.29 18.53
N ASN A 545 10.79 21.06 17.57
CA ASN A 545 10.99 21.99 16.45
C ASN A 545 10.00 21.71 15.31
N ALA A 546 10.00 22.54 14.28
CA ALA A 546 9.07 22.46 13.15
C ALA A 546 9.19 21.14 12.37
N ASP A 547 10.39 20.56 12.23
CA ASP A 547 10.60 19.30 11.52
C ASP A 547 10.00 18.12 12.29
N GLU A 548 10.20 18.06 13.61
CA GLU A 548 9.63 17.05 14.51
C GLU A 548 8.10 17.13 14.52
N LEU A 549 7.55 18.35 14.55
CA LEU A 549 6.11 18.58 14.46
C LEU A 549 5.54 18.16 13.10
N SER A 550 6.29 18.41 12.01
CA SER A 550 5.86 18.00 10.66
C SER A 550 5.74 16.47 10.54
N VAL A 551 6.71 15.73 11.09
CA VAL A 551 6.66 14.26 11.14
C VAL A 551 5.49 13.78 11.99
N TYR A 552 5.28 14.37 13.16
CA TYR A 552 4.14 14.05 14.01
C TYR A 552 2.80 14.23 13.28
N LEU A 553 2.58 15.39 12.65
CA LEU A 553 1.33 15.69 11.95
C LEU A 553 1.13 14.78 10.72
N MET A 554 2.20 14.50 9.97
CA MET A 554 2.18 13.55 8.87
C MET A 554 1.76 12.15 9.34
N LEU A 555 2.32 11.66 10.46
CA LEU A 555 1.93 10.38 11.04
C LEU A 555 0.46 10.35 11.45
N MET A 556 -0.04 11.42 12.09
CA MET A 556 -1.46 11.52 12.45
C MET A 556 -2.34 11.43 11.19
N GLY A 557 -1.94 12.12 10.12
CA GLY A 557 -2.63 12.02 8.83
C GLY A 557 -2.64 10.60 8.26
N ARG A 558 -1.51 9.89 8.33
CA ARG A 558 -1.42 8.49 7.88
C ARG A 558 -2.27 7.54 8.74
N MET A 559 -2.31 7.75 10.07
CA MET A 559 -3.17 6.95 10.95
C MET A 559 -4.65 7.17 10.63
N GLY A 560 -5.06 8.43 10.38
CA GLY A 560 -6.41 8.76 9.94
C GLY A 560 -6.76 8.10 8.59
N GLU A 561 -5.83 8.10 7.63
CA GLU A 561 -5.98 7.42 6.36
C GLU A 561 -6.07 5.91 6.51
N ALA A 562 -5.21 5.32 7.35
CA ALA A 562 -5.16 3.87 7.55
C ALA A 562 -6.42 3.30 8.20
N THR A 563 -7.06 4.05 9.09
CA THR A 563 -8.25 3.63 9.82
C THR A 563 -9.56 4.12 9.18
N ALA A 564 -9.51 5.14 8.31
CA ALA A 564 -10.65 5.97 7.89
C ALA A 564 -11.44 6.55 9.09
N TYR A 565 -10.74 6.87 10.16
CA TYR A 565 -11.29 7.48 11.37
C TYR A 565 -10.31 8.51 11.95
N PRO A 566 -10.79 9.67 12.46
CA PRO A 566 -9.91 10.66 13.05
C PRO A 566 -9.31 10.17 14.38
N ALA A 567 -8.07 10.55 14.64
CA ALA A 567 -7.30 10.16 15.83
C ALA A 567 -7.75 10.94 17.10
N LEU A 568 -9.00 10.73 17.52
CA LEU A 568 -9.64 11.55 18.56
C LEU A 568 -9.06 11.39 19.97
N ARG A 569 -8.49 10.22 20.28
CA ARG A 569 -8.12 9.83 21.65
C ARG A 569 -6.64 9.56 21.87
N HIS A 570 -5.79 9.82 20.86
CA HIS A 570 -4.34 9.69 21.06
C HIS A 570 -3.85 10.64 22.15
N SER A 571 -2.73 10.31 22.75
CA SER A 571 -2.04 11.18 23.70
C SER A 571 -0.78 11.76 23.08
N VAL A 572 -0.45 13.00 23.45
CA VAL A 572 0.83 13.63 23.08
C VAL A 572 1.49 14.09 24.37
N ILE A 573 2.73 13.67 24.59
CA ILE A 573 3.44 13.90 25.84
C ILE A 573 4.91 14.27 25.60
N ALA A 574 5.52 14.90 26.62
CA ALA A 574 6.95 15.09 26.65
C ALA A 574 7.69 13.77 26.98
N ALA A 575 8.95 13.67 26.60
CA ALA A 575 9.81 12.54 26.92
C ALA A 575 9.94 12.29 28.43
N ALA A 576 9.90 13.35 29.25
CA ALA A 576 9.94 13.25 30.73
C ALA A 576 8.72 12.50 31.31
N ASP A 577 7.58 12.56 30.65
CA ASP A 577 6.32 11.98 31.11
C ASP A 577 6.04 10.56 30.59
N VAL A 578 6.99 9.94 29.89
CA VAL A 578 6.80 8.66 29.18
C VAL A 578 6.33 7.53 30.09
N GLU A 579 6.78 7.51 31.35
CA GLU A 579 6.42 6.50 32.33
C GLU A 579 4.92 6.53 32.70
N LYS A 580 4.27 7.70 32.58
CA LYS A 580 2.82 7.84 32.82
C LYS A 580 1.99 7.13 31.75
N MET A 581 2.62 6.79 30.60
CA MET A 581 1.98 6.12 29.45
C MET A 581 2.50 4.70 29.24
N ALA A 582 2.99 4.05 30.31
CA ALA A 582 3.56 2.70 30.23
C ALA A 582 2.59 1.64 29.68
N ASP A 583 1.29 1.84 29.83
CA ASP A 583 0.23 0.94 29.35
C ASP A 583 -0.15 1.14 27.87
N ARG A 584 0.52 2.07 27.17
CA ARG A 584 0.23 2.42 25.78
C ARG A 584 1.35 2.00 24.83
N ASP A 585 1.00 1.88 23.55
CA ASP A 585 1.96 1.77 22.47
C ASP A 585 2.54 3.16 22.16
N LEU A 586 3.86 3.28 22.00
CA LEU A 586 4.57 4.55 21.97
C LEU A 586 5.18 4.83 20.59
N ILE A 587 4.89 5.99 20.02
CA ILE A 587 5.60 6.54 18.87
C ILE A 587 6.52 7.64 19.37
N VAL A 588 7.82 7.44 19.28
CA VAL A 588 8.83 8.41 19.76
C VAL A 588 9.43 9.11 18.56
N ILE A 589 9.45 10.44 18.58
CA ILE A 589 9.99 11.27 17.51
C ILE A 589 11.04 12.21 18.10
N GLY A 590 12.18 12.36 17.42
CA GLY A 590 13.17 13.33 17.81
C GLY A 590 14.52 13.16 17.14
N SER A 591 15.43 14.07 17.47
CA SER A 591 16.79 14.12 16.95
C SER A 591 17.82 13.88 18.06
N ALA A 592 19.10 13.75 17.67
CA ALA A 592 20.20 13.53 18.62
C ALA A 592 20.26 14.60 19.72
N THR A 593 19.88 15.84 19.41
CA THR A 593 19.95 16.97 20.33
C THR A 593 18.68 17.17 21.14
N SER A 594 17.57 16.57 20.75
CA SER A 594 16.25 16.85 21.33
C SER A 594 15.65 15.68 22.12
N GLN A 595 16.03 14.42 21.79
CA GLN A 595 15.37 13.22 22.34
C GLN A 595 16.25 12.44 23.32
N ASN A 596 16.00 12.59 24.61
CA ASN A 596 16.78 11.95 25.69
C ASN A 596 16.50 10.45 25.85
N LEU A 597 15.38 9.94 25.33
CA LEU A 597 15.01 8.51 25.49
C LEU A 597 15.98 7.59 24.78
N MET A 598 16.70 8.04 23.75
CA MET A 598 17.77 7.27 23.10
C MET A 598 18.83 6.81 24.11
N THR A 599 19.26 7.70 24.99
CA THR A 599 20.24 7.38 26.02
C THR A 599 19.61 6.53 27.13
N LYS A 600 18.38 6.85 27.55
CA LYS A 600 17.66 6.12 28.63
C LYS A 600 17.38 4.68 28.24
N TRP A 601 17.06 4.42 26.98
CA TRP A 601 16.70 3.08 26.47
C TRP A 601 17.81 2.43 25.63
N ALA A 602 19.05 2.87 25.75
CA ALA A 602 20.17 2.40 24.93
C ALA A 602 20.32 0.85 24.92
N GLU A 603 19.99 0.19 26.03
CA GLU A 603 20.02 -1.28 26.13
C GLU A 603 18.91 -1.99 25.35
N ASN A 604 17.83 -1.29 25.05
CA ASN A 604 16.66 -1.86 24.34
C ASN A 604 16.66 -1.54 22.85
N LEU A 605 17.48 -0.58 22.42
CA LEU A 605 17.53 -0.14 21.02
C LEU A 605 18.19 -1.18 20.12
N PRO A 606 17.71 -1.32 18.87
CA PRO A 606 18.40 -2.11 17.83
C PRO A 606 19.79 -1.60 17.47
N LEU A 607 20.08 -0.31 17.73
CA LEU A 607 21.33 0.37 17.45
C LEU A 607 22.09 0.64 18.74
N MET A 608 23.34 0.21 18.82
CA MET A 608 24.26 0.53 19.92
C MET A 608 25.25 1.61 19.48
N GLN A 609 25.48 2.59 20.35
CA GLN A 609 26.53 3.60 20.17
C GLN A 609 27.62 3.39 21.24
N THR A 610 28.80 2.99 20.84
CA THR A 610 29.93 2.76 21.76
C THR A 610 31.16 3.50 21.23
N GLY A 611 31.69 4.45 22.00
CA GLY A 611 32.93 5.14 21.68
C GLY A 611 32.96 5.91 20.35
N GLY A 612 31.80 6.39 19.87
CA GLY A 612 31.67 7.08 18.59
C GLY A 612 31.41 6.19 17.40
N GLU A 613 31.48 4.87 17.55
CA GLU A 613 31.08 3.88 16.54
C GLU A 613 29.62 3.47 16.76
N ARG A 614 28.87 3.35 15.65
CA ARG A 614 27.50 2.87 15.62
C ARG A 614 27.50 1.45 15.10
N ARG A 615 26.98 0.53 15.90
CA ARG A 615 26.82 -0.87 15.53
C ARG A 615 25.38 -1.29 15.71
N VAL A 616 24.85 -1.97 14.71
CA VAL A 616 23.58 -2.66 14.85
C VAL A 616 23.79 -3.82 15.82
N ARG A 617 22.87 -3.98 16.78
CA ARG A 617 22.95 -5.07 17.77
C ARG A 617 22.98 -6.41 17.04
N GLU A 618 23.90 -7.28 17.41
CA GLU A 618 23.90 -8.65 16.89
C GLU A 618 22.62 -9.36 17.37
N PRO A 619 21.96 -10.10 16.46
CA PRO A 619 20.76 -10.86 16.85
C PRO A 619 21.11 -11.85 17.94
N VAL A 620 20.29 -11.92 18.96
CA VAL A 620 20.46 -12.89 20.05
C VAL A 620 20.44 -14.30 19.45
N GLN A 621 21.58 -14.98 19.43
CA GLN A 621 21.67 -16.37 19.02
C GLN A 621 20.95 -17.22 20.06
N ARG A 622 19.79 -17.73 19.71
CA ARG A 622 19.11 -18.72 20.54
C ARG A 622 19.95 -20.00 20.57
N TRP A 623 20.25 -20.48 21.73
CA TRP A 623 21.09 -21.65 22.00
C TRP A 623 20.55 -22.96 21.38
N LEU A 624 19.25 -23.03 21.06
CA LEU A 624 18.60 -24.13 20.37
C LEU A 624 18.20 -23.67 18.95
N PRO A 625 18.71 -24.33 17.89
CA PRO A 625 18.28 -24.03 16.54
C PRO A 625 16.79 -24.34 16.40
N THR A 626 16.01 -23.34 16.01
CA THR A 626 14.61 -23.54 15.63
C THR A 626 14.57 -24.17 14.24
N TYR A 627 14.30 -25.46 14.17
CA TYR A 627 14.03 -26.15 12.90
C TYR A 627 12.59 -25.85 12.49
N ARG A 628 12.41 -24.82 11.64
CA ARG A 628 11.16 -24.63 10.94
C ARG A 628 11.16 -25.50 9.70
N TRP A 629 10.29 -26.48 9.62
CA TRP A 629 9.95 -27.14 8.38
C TRP A 629 9.27 -26.11 7.47
N GLU A 630 9.79 -25.98 6.26
CA GLU A 630 9.46 -24.97 5.27
C GLU A 630 7.95 -24.74 5.11
N GLN A 631 7.42 -23.75 5.75
CA GLN A 631 6.41 -22.91 5.16
C GLN A 631 7.11 -21.59 4.82
N LYS A 632 7.05 -21.23 3.53
CA LYS A 632 7.47 -19.91 3.04
C LYS A 632 6.47 -18.86 3.56
N ASP A 633 6.40 -18.70 4.86
CA ASP A 633 5.69 -17.60 5.48
C ASP A 633 6.47 -16.32 5.20
N VAL A 634 5.77 -15.26 4.79
CA VAL A 634 6.31 -13.89 4.66
C VAL A 634 6.98 -13.46 5.98
N GLN A 635 6.56 -14.01 7.12
CA GLN A 635 7.22 -13.86 8.41
C GLN A 635 8.63 -14.53 8.47
N SER A 636 8.96 -15.46 7.58
CA SER A 636 10.27 -16.12 7.54
C SER A 636 11.33 -15.37 6.73
N ILE A 637 10.97 -14.29 6.06
CA ILE A 637 11.92 -13.39 5.37
C ILE A 637 12.84 -12.67 6.38
N THR A 638 12.51 -12.70 7.64
CA THR A 638 13.27 -12.06 8.71
C THR A 638 14.23 -13.00 9.43
N ARG A 639 15.08 -13.71 8.69
CA ARG A 639 16.33 -14.21 9.29
C ARG A 639 17.25 -13.00 9.49
N PRO A 640 17.86 -12.85 10.67
CA PRO A 640 18.90 -11.85 10.85
C PRO A 640 20.00 -12.09 9.81
N GLN A 641 20.05 -11.25 8.79
CA GLN A 641 21.11 -11.30 7.79
C GLN A 641 22.15 -10.24 8.19
N GLY A 642 23.25 -10.71 8.75
CA GLY A 642 24.49 -9.97 8.81
C GLY A 642 24.54 -8.85 9.88
N SER A 643 25.73 -8.64 10.41
CA SER A 643 26.08 -7.42 11.13
C SER A 643 26.14 -6.24 10.14
N LEU A 644 25.17 -5.37 10.11
CA LEU A 644 25.26 -4.12 9.38
C LEU A 644 26.19 -3.20 10.18
N THR A 645 27.44 -3.09 9.77
CA THR A 645 28.38 -2.11 10.33
C THR A 645 28.15 -0.81 9.58
N LEU A 646 27.53 0.16 10.22
CA LEU A 646 27.38 1.51 9.69
C LEU A 646 28.74 2.21 9.75
N SER A 647 29.63 1.84 8.82
CA SER A 647 30.96 2.45 8.67
C SER A 647 30.81 3.74 7.86
N GLY A 648 30.57 4.85 8.52
CA GLY A 648 30.55 6.16 7.88
C GLY A 648 30.13 7.25 8.85
N GLY A 649 30.91 8.33 8.93
CA GLY A 649 30.60 9.51 9.74
C GLY A 649 29.49 10.40 9.17
N GLY A 650 28.54 9.84 8.40
CA GLY A 650 27.40 10.57 7.86
C GLY A 650 26.23 10.66 8.83
N ASP A 651 25.39 11.68 8.63
CA ASP A 651 24.16 11.86 9.42
C ASP A 651 23.21 10.67 9.22
N LEU A 652 22.76 10.07 10.32
CA LEU A 652 21.92 8.88 10.32
C LEU A 652 20.46 9.27 10.49
N THR A 653 19.60 8.72 9.62
CA THR A 653 18.14 8.79 9.77
C THR A 653 17.58 7.38 9.84
N THR A 654 16.86 7.04 10.91
CA THR A 654 16.42 5.66 11.16
C THR A 654 15.00 5.57 11.68
N MET A 655 14.39 4.42 11.39
CA MET A 655 13.19 3.94 12.03
C MET A 655 13.53 2.66 12.81
N MET A 656 13.16 2.61 14.07
CA MET A 656 13.44 1.46 14.94
C MET A 656 12.15 1.02 15.62
N ALA A 657 11.91 -0.29 15.67
CA ALA A 657 10.78 -0.87 16.39
C ALA A 657 11.27 -1.91 17.39
N PHE A 658 10.76 -1.87 18.62
CA PHE A 658 11.13 -2.78 19.69
C PHE A 658 9.99 -2.92 20.71
N GLU A 659 10.08 -3.91 21.60
CA GLU A 659 9.16 -4.04 22.73
C GLU A 659 9.38 -2.91 23.72
N SER A 660 8.29 -2.38 24.29
CA SER A 660 8.37 -1.30 25.27
C SER A 660 9.15 -1.72 26.51
N PRO A 661 10.19 -0.95 26.91
CA PRO A 661 10.89 -1.20 28.17
C PRO A 661 10.02 -0.99 29.41
N LEU A 662 8.87 -0.31 29.25
CA LEU A 662 7.99 0.06 30.35
C LEU A 662 6.96 -1.02 30.65
N LYS A 663 6.50 -1.75 29.63
CA LYS A 663 5.49 -2.80 29.78
C LYS A 663 5.58 -3.82 28.65
N ALA A 664 5.65 -5.09 29.02
CA ALA A 664 5.65 -6.20 28.09
C ALA A 664 4.39 -6.21 27.20
N ALA A 665 4.56 -6.71 25.96
CA ALA A 665 3.53 -6.76 24.91
C ALA A 665 3.02 -5.38 24.47
N ARG A 666 3.76 -4.30 24.74
CA ARG A 666 3.55 -2.96 24.16
C ARG A 666 4.69 -2.64 23.18
N SER A 667 4.36 -1.90 22.15
CA SER A 667 5.26 -1.59 21.05
C SER A 667 5.81 -0.18 21.17
N VAL A 668 7.08 -0.02 20.80
CA VAL A 668 7.69 1.28 20.57
C VAL A 668 8.14 1.35 19.12
N VAL A 669 7.81 2.45 18.44
CA VAL A 669 8.44 2.85 17.17
C VAL A 669 9.12 4.19 17.39
N LEU A 670 10.42 4.21 17.17
CA LEU A 670 11.26 5.39 17.27
C LEU A 670 11.62 5.89 15.87
N LEU A 671 11.28 7.14 15.58
CA LEU A 671 11.67 7.88 14.37
C LEU A 671 12.76 8.87 14.76
N TYR A 672 13.95 8.62 14.28
CA TYR A 672 15.15 9.34 14.74
C TYR A 672 16.01 9.80 13.57
N ALA A 673 16.57 10.98 13.73
CA ALA A 673 17.63 11.50 12.87
C ALA A 673 18.70 12.23 13.70
N ASP A 674 19.93 12.22 13.22
CA ASP A 674 20.99 13.01 13.87
C ASP A 674 20.71 14.50 13.82
N LYS A 675 20.20 14.97 12.68
CA LYS A 675 19.73 16.34 12.48
C LYS A 675 18.20 16.34 12.33
N ALA A 676 17.53 17.24 13.00
CA ALA A 676 16.07 17.34 12.93
C ALA A 676 15.56 17.52 11.49
N ALA A 677 16.27 18.28 10.65
CA ALA A 677 15.92 18.50 9.25
C ALA A 677 15.89 17.20 8.42
N ASP A 678 16.67 16.18 8.80
CA ASP A 678 16.70 14.89 8.10
C ASP A 678 15.48 14.00 8.40
N LEU A 679 14.68 14.31 9.44
CA LEU A 679 13.42 13.65 9.73
C LEU A 679 12.44 13.74 8.54
N ARG A 680 12.56 14.75 7.68
CA ARG A 680 11.80 14.84 6.42
C ARG A 680 11.96 13.61 5.53
N LYS A 681 13.14 12.95 5.52
CA LYS A 681 13.41 11.75 4.74
C LYS A 681 12.47 10.61 5.15
N ILE A 682 12.16 10.50 6.45
CA ILE A 682 11.17 9.54 6.95
C ILE A 682 9.78 9.87 6.42
N SER A 683 9.39 11.15 6.43
CA SER A 683 8.11 11.60 5.87
C SER A 683 8.00 11.27 4.38
N ASP A 684 9.06 11.52 3.61
CA ASP A 684 9.09 11.27 2.17
C ASP A 684 9.00 9.78 1.83
N VAL A 685 9.66 8.92 2.60
CA VAL A 685 9.56 7.47 2.42
C VAL A 685 8.17 6.96 2.81
N LEU A 686 7.62 7.40 3.94
CA LEU A 686 6.31 6.96 4.41
C LEU A 686 5.16 7.46 3.53
N THR A 687 5.31 8.56 2.81
CA THR A 687 4.28 9.10 1.91
C THR A 687 4.42 8.62 0.46
N ASN A 688 5.53 7.98 0.10
CA ASN A 688 5.76 7.44 -1.24
C ASN A 688 5.40 5.94 -1.29
N PRO A 689 4.36 5.54 -2.06
CA PRO A 689 3.91 4.14 -2.13
C PRO A 689 4.99 3.15 -2.63
N ASP A 690 5.86 3.61 -3.54
CA ASP A 690 6.90 2.75 -4.12
C ASP A 690 8.04 2.51 -3.11
N ARG A 691 8.31 3.46 -2.22
CA ARG A 691 9.37 3.38 -1.21
C ARG A 691 8.93 2.74 0.10
N VAL A 692 7.66 2.90 0.47
CA VAL A 692 7.09 2.33 1.69
C VAL A 692 7.21 0.80 1.72
N ALA A 693 7.12 0.15 0.56
CA ALA A 693 7.27 -1.29 0.42
C ALA A 693 8.68 -1.81 0.77
N SER A 694 9.70 -0.93 0.71
CA SER A 694 11.09 -1.26 1.08
C SER A 694 11.32 -1.26 2.60
N ILE A 695 10.39 -0.76 3.40
CA ILE A 695 10.50 -0.76 4.87
C ILE A 695 10.09 -2.13 5.39
N GLN A 696 11.05 -2.88 5.94
CA GLN A 696 10.83 -4.21 6.50
C GLN A 696 11.65 -4.38 7.80
N GLY A 697 11.47 -5.51 8.46
CA GLY A 697 12.21 -5.82 9.68
C GLY A 697 11.79 -4.95 10.88
N ASP A 698 12.75 -4.64 11.75
CA ASP A 698 12.54 -3.80 12.95
C ASP A 698 13.52 -2.63 13.05
N PHE A 699 14.45 -2.56 12.12
CA PHE A 699 15.41 -1.50 11.96
C PHE A 699 15.50 -1.11 10.49
N ALA A 700 15.33 0.18 10.18
CA ALA A 700 15.47 0.71 8.84
C ALA A 700 16.31 1.99 8.85
N VAL A 701 17.27 2.07 7.95
CA VAL A 701 18.04 3.28 7.65
C VAL A 701 17.45 3.92 6.40
N VAL A 702 17.14 5.19 6.49
CA VAL A 702 16.47 5.94 5.43
C VAL A 702 17.44 6.99 4.87
N ASP A 703 17.69 6.89 3.57
CA ASP A 703 18.42 7.91 2.82
C ASP A 703 17.53 8.51 1.72
N ASP A 704 17.97 9.57 1.05
CA ASP A 704 17.20 10.27 0.01
C ASP A 704 16.75 9.32 -1.12
N LYS A 705 17.53 8.28 -1.43
CA LYS A 705 17.25 7.34 -2.54
C LYS A 705 16.87 5.94 -2.08
N ASN A 706 17.46 5.45 -1.00
CA ASN A 706 17.39 4.05 -0.59
C ASN A 706 16.82 3.90 0.82
N VAL A 707 16.29 2.71 1.08
CA VAL A 707 15.93 2.26 2.42
C VAL A 707 16.61 0.91 2.64
N GLU A 708 17.50 0.85 3.62
CA GLU A 708 18.12 -0.39 4.06
C GLU A 708 17.42 -0.86 5.34
N HIS A 709 17.20 -2.16 5.46
CA HIS A 709 16.46 -2.71 6.60
C HIS A 709 17.10 -3.97 7.16
N ALA A 710 16.86 -4.23 8.44
CA ALA A 710 17.34 -5.43 9.15
C ALA A 710 16.30 -5.89 10.19
N LYS A 711 16.44 -7.15 10.63
CA LYS A 711 15.72 -7.70 11.78
C LYS A 711 16.74 -8.03 12.88
N VAL A 712 16.74 -7.26 13.95
CA VAL A 712 17.75 -7.34 15.03
C VAL A 712 17.18 -7.44 16.43
N SER A 713 15.99 -6.87 16.70
CA SER A 713 15.37 -6.91 18.03
C SER A 713 14.81 -8.30 18.36
N GLU A 714 14.67 -8.56 19.65
CA GLU A 714 13.96 -9.76 20.12
C GLU A 714 12.50 -9.73 19.67
N THR A 715 12.02 -10.91 19.26
CA THR A 715 10.63 -11.07 18.84
C THR A 715 9.75 -11.27 20.05
N TYR A 716 8.73 -10.42 20.19
CA TYR A 716 7.64 -10.60 21.13
C TYR A 716 6.32 -10.82 20.38
N TYR A 717 5.29 -11.24 21.09
CA TYR A 717 4.01 -11.57 20.48
C TYR A 717 2.87 -10.72 21.04
N LEU A 718 2.05 -10.19 20.14
CA LEU A 718 0.83 -9.49 20.49
C LEU A 718 -0.38 -10.39 20.21
N GLY A 719 -1.35 -10.40 21.14
CA GLY A 719 -2.57 -11.19 21.02
C GLY A 719 -2.53 -12.48 21.85
N SER A 720 -3.52 -13.35 21.63
CA SER A 720 -3.65 -14.61 22.37
C SER A 720 -4.11 -15.74 21.45
N LEU A 721 -3.51 -16.92 21.64
CA LEU A 721 -3.94 -18.14 20.97
C LEU A 721 -4.79 -19.01 21.92
N PRO A 722 -5.78 -19.75 21.39
CA PRO A 722 -6.41 -20.85 22.14
C PRO A 722 -5.35 -21.80 22.69
N ALA A 723 -5.56 -22.33 23.89
CA ALA A 723 -4.55 -23.12 24.61
C ALA A 723 -3.95 -24.26 23.76
N MET A 724 -4.77 -25.01 23.03
CA MET A 724 -4.31 -26.09 22.17
C MET A 724 -3.47 -25.58 20.97
N SER A 725 -3.86 -24.44 20.38
CA SER A 725 -3.09 -23.81 19.29
C SER A 725 -1.76 -23.28 19.78
N LYS A 726 -1.71 -22.71 21.00
CA LYS A 726 -0.47 -22.24 21.64
C LYS A 726 0.49 -23.39 21.93
N VAL A 727 0.00 -24.52 22.42
CA VAL A 727 0.80 -25.72 22.64
C VAL A 727 1.35 -26.28 21.32
N ARG A 728 0.49 -26.38 20.30
CA ARG A 728 0.93 -26.85 18.97
C ARG A 728 1.94 -25.89 18.34
N TRP A 729 1.74 -24.60 18.47
CA TRP A 729 2.66 -23.57 17.98
C TRP A 729 4.01 -23.66 18.66
N PHE A 730 4.04 -23.76 20.00
CA PHE A 730 5.27 -23.92 20.78
C PHE A 730 6.09 -25.16 20.34
N PHE A 731 5.43 -26.31 20.21
CA PHE A 731 6.11 -27.53 19.80
C PHE A 731 6.54 -27.55 18.34
N SER A 732 5.92 -26.75 17.48
CA SER A 732 6.38 -26.63 16.09
C SER A 732 7.73 -25.91 15.99
N ASP A 733 8.02 -25.01 16.93
CA ASP A 733 9.31 -24.31 17.00
C ASP A 733 10.41 -25.14 17.71
N GLN A 734 9.99 -26.21 18.45
CA GLN A 734 10.87 -27.03 19.27
C GLN A 734 10.71 -28.53 18.97
N PRO A 735 11.00 -28.99 17.74
CA PRO A 735 10.76 -30.40 17.35
C PRO A 735 11.59 -31.39 18.17
N LEU A 736 12.79 -30.99 18.63
CA LEU A 736 13.62 -31.83 19.50
C LEU A 736 12.99 -32.05 20.87
N VAL A 737 12.37 -31.01 21.44
CA VAL A 737 11.65 -31.12 22.73
C VAL A 737 10.43 -32.03 22.55
N LEU A 738 9.69 -31.90 21.44
CA LEU A 738 8.57 -32.79 21.15
C LEU A 738 9.03 -34.24 20.99
N GLY A 739 10.14 -34.48 20.29
CA GLY A 739 10.76 -35.80 20.13
C GLY A 739 11.17 -36.40 21.48
N LEU A 740 11.78 -35.61 22.35
CA LEU A 740 12.19 -36.05 23.70
C LEU A 740 10.96 -36.41 24.57
N ILE A 741 9.93 -35.56 24.55
CA ILE A 741 8.66 -35.83 25.26
C ILE A 741 8.01 -37.09 24.72
N GLY A 742 7.97 -37.29 23.43
CA GLY A 742 7.46 -38.50 22.78
C GLY A 742 8.21 -39.75 23.18
N LEU A 743 9.55 -39.68 23.27
CA LEU A 743 10.41 -40.76 23.76
C LEU A 743 10.15 -41.08 25.22
N LEU A 744 10.09 -40.08 26.08
CA LEU A 744 9.79 -40.26 27.51
C LEU A 744 8.39 -40.84 27.74
N ALA A 745 7.38 -40.37 27.00
CA ALA A 745 6.03 -40.90 27.02
C ALA A 745 5.98 -42.38 26.59
N SER A 746 6.73 -42.73 25.53
CA SER A 746 6.83 -44.11 25.08
C SER A 746 7.49 -45.03 26.10
N ILE A 747 8.56 -44.58 26.75
CA ILE A 747 9.23 -45.30 27.82
C ILE A 747 8.27 -45.52 29.03
N LEU A 748 7.52 -44.46 29.41
CA LEU A 748 6.56 -44.52 30.50
C LEU A 748 5.42 -45.51 30.18
N LEU A 749 4.86 -45.46 28.97
CA LEU A 749 3.83 -46.39 28.52
C LEU A 749 4.36 -47.83 28.49
N ALA A 750 5.57 -48.05 28.01
CA ALA A 750 6.21 -49.36 28.05
C ALA A 750 6.39 -49.87 29.50
N ALA A 751 6.83 -49.00 30.42
CA ALA A 751 6.98 -49.36 31.84
C ALA A 751 5.62 -49.66 32.49
N LEU A 752 4.58 -48.90 32.18
CA LEU A 752 3.22 -49.13 32.67
C LEU A 752 2.62 -50.44 32.12
N ALA A 753 2.87 -50.75 30.84
CA ALA A 753 2.41 -51.97 30.20
C ALA A 753 3.19 -53.21 30.66
N TYR A 754 4.46 -53.06 31.04
CA TYR A 754 5.32 -54.16 31.45
C TYR A 754 4.78 -54.92 32.67
N ARG A 755 4.32 -54.21 33.71
CA ARG A 755 3.81 -54.80 34.96
C ARG A 755 2.59 -55.71 34.73
N PRO A 756 1.48 -55.29 34.07
CA PRO A 756 0.34 -56.15 33.79
C PRO A 756 0.68 -57.29 32.80
N LEU A 757 1.50 -57.02 31.76
CA LEU A 757 1.95 -58.07 30.84
C LEU A 757 2.74 -59.14 31.56
N ARG A 758 3.65 -58.81 32.43
CA ARG A 758 4.41 -59.76 33.22
C ARG A 758 3.50 -60.61 34.13
N ARG A 759 2.46 -60.01 34.72
CA ARG A 759 1.45 -60.74 35.52
C ARG A 759 0.65 -61.72 34.64
N VAL A 760 0.23 -61.32 33.45
CA VAL A 760 -0.52 -62.19 32.54
C VAL A 760 0.37 -63.35 32.02
N ILE A 761 1.62 -63.06 31.71
CA ILE A 761 2.58 -64.10 31.29
C ILE A 761 2.88 -65.12 32.43
N SER A 762 3.13 -64.61 33.68
CA SER A 762 3.36 -65.50 34.81
C SER A 762 2.13 -66.37 35.16
N SER A 763 0.90 -65.81 35.03
CA SER A 763 -0.35 -66.57 35.21
C SER A 763 -0.63 -67.60 34.14
N ARG A 764 -0.12 -67.41 32.92
CA ARG A 764 -0.23 -68.39 31.82
C ARG A 764 0.79 -69.50 31.98
N ILE A 765 2.03 -69.19 32.34
CA ILE A 765 3.07 -70.17 32.58
C ILE A 765 2.73 -71.07 33.77
N ASN A 766 2.16 -70.54 34.87
CA ASN A 766 1.69 -71.33 35.99
C ASN A 766 0.42 -72.14 35.76
N LYS A 767 -0.28 -71.93 34.62
CA LYS A 767 -1.44 -72.76 34.22
C LYS A 767 -1.08 -73.88 33.24
N SER A 768 0.14 -73.84 32.68
CA SER A 768 0.67 -74.85 31.75
C SER A 768 1.73 -75.78 32.40
N ALA A 769 2.05 -75.58 33.65
CA ALA A 769 2.74 -76.51 34.51
C ALA A 769 1.73 -77.18 35.50
#